data_6e96ba96d38ea4cc85a33fbbb8d9f060
#
_entry.id   6e96ba96d38ea4cc85a33fbbb8d9f060
#
_cell.length_a   1.000
_cell.length_b   1.000
_cell.length_c   1.000
_cell.angle_alpha   90.00
_cell.angle_beta   90.00
_cell.angle_gamma   90.00
#
_symmetry.space_group_name_H-M   'P 1'
#
loop_
_entity.id
_entity.type
_entity.pdbx_description
1 polymer ?
#
loop_
_entity_poly.entity_id
_entity_poly.type
_entity_poly.pdbx_seq_one_letter_code
_entity_poly.pdbx_strand_id
1 'polypeptide(L)'
;MSRFRLLASVVAMAVVVPPGITGLATPAVAADAGLARSPEVSTTTRLADRRSIIVGDRMYEVGAEDGSYPASGWHIHGEMGGFWTQPIKVLDGVWFNVNDHWLTAKRYSNGYGYARMDFGSVGGVTVSRTDFAPDGVRAGLIGLTITSRNARSVSLTVDAHSELMQSYPWGWTTPNAQAYNLPDTGSYDGSSLVFREVGTPPVANAAPHDWAALVGSTLRPVNHELGPDFRGPQDPAVICPADGPDPGRCDDTEIGKGTGGRLHYVVRVPAGGTTVWFAVAGSDQGVAAARSAQAAALANPAALLADKVGQRLELGGHTQVSLPGDPLLQASVAWSKQNLGDSVQEARNLQVRVVREGREYPPPAGTVATARWLGAGWPDYPWLFATDGEYSAFAAVAAGEFAVIKDHMRALRDVSLVANGDSGKVVHEVVPEGSVYFGANADPGNTDETAKFPSAVALIWRWTGDTAFRDEMYPFAVKNLQYIYASLDADGDGWPEGLGNVERAGMGEEKLDNTVYTIRGLRDLADLAASKGDAGIQTWATARADNLERRFEATWWFGPTANQYADSLDDPGDVKVFQRHWIGLTPIEAELVRPGQSAGPLASAEHGALAVAKREEPCYSGEFGLYHTGTGATTAAAGNPGPTCDSAVSTVGSERSVFTLNTSIMAVAEAALGRMAPTQLQRYTTANARVQLDPAVWEVPGDMPEISPSPDFGANIDKLFTERSMGLQAWGTYGILWPVVHFQLGVAPDLGRGSVQVAPQVPDGQSTIAGTNIRLGDGSIDVAATRTPTAMTTTVTRHLTVALTIGAVLSTGKTVTGVTLNGAPVAYTLVPTSRGQEVRVAAGSGSAAAHLVVNMA
;
A
#
# COMPACT_ATOMS: atom_id res chain seq x y z
N MET A 1 -2.45 -43.46 -32.40
CA MET A 1 -2.20 -44.88 -32.02
C MET A 1 -1.33 -44.90 -30.79
N SER A 2 -1.78 -45.67 -29.88
CA SER A 2 -1.27 -46.31 -28.64
C SER A 2 -1.26 -45.49 -27.37
N ARG A 3 -2.21 -45.91 -26.53
CA ARG A 3 -2.43 -45.53 -25.12
C ARG A 3 -1.43 -46.31 -24.27
N PHE A 4 -0.93 -45.66 -23.21
CA PHE A 4 -0.49 -46.39 -22.00
C PHE A 4 -1.14 -45.77 -20.77
N ARG A 5 -1.99 -46.56 -20.14
CA ARG A 5 -2.50 -46.33 -18.78
C ARG A 5 -1.56 -47.05 -17.80
N LEU A 6 -1.14 -46.37 -16.75
CA LEU A 6 -0.61 -47.03 -15.54
C LEU A 6 -1.65 -46.89 -14.40
N LEU A 7 -2.15 -48.03 -13.96
CA LEU A 7 -2.89 -48.17 -12.71
C LEU A 7 -1.92 -48.20 -11.53
N ALA A 8 -2.16 -47.36 -10.54
CA ALA A 8 -1.57 -47.50 -9.24
C ALA A 8 -2.64 -48.00 -8.27
N SER A 9 -2.42 -49.20 -7.74
CA SER A 9 -3.26 -49.88 -6.75
C SER A 9 -2.99 -49.29 -5.36
N VAL A 10 -4.05 -48.76 -4.74
CA VAL A 10 -4.05 -48.38 -3.33
C VAL A 10 -4.57 -49.54 -2.51
N VAL A 11 -3.74 -50.05 -1.63
CA VAL A 11 -4.14 -51.03 -0.62
C VAL A 11 -4.75 -50.30 0.57
N ALA A 12 -6.03 -50.51 0.81
CA ALA A 12 -6.72 -49.99 1.97
C ALA A 12 -6.53 -50.97 3.15
N MET A 13 -5.83 -50.51 4.17
CA MET A 13 -5.86 -51.17 5.49
C MET A 13 -7.03 -50.61 6.28
N ALA A 14 -8.00 -51.46 6.58
CA ALA A 14 -9.10 -51.14 7.50
C ALA A 14 -8.61 -51.26 8.94
N VAL A 15 -8.56 -50.18 9.67
CA VAL A 15 -8.40 -50.11 11.11
C VAL A 15 -9.78 -50.09 11.75
N VAL A 16 -10.14 -51.12 12.47
CA VAL A 16 -11.38 -51.16 13.29
C VAL A 16 -11.12 -50.37 14.57
N VAL A 17 -11.83 -49.26 14.74
CA VAL A 17 -11.88 -48.41 15.95
C VAL A 17 -13.19 -48.74 16.70
N PRO A 18 -13.16 -49.04 18.00
CA PRO A 18 -14.38 -49.29 18.78
C PRO A 18 -15.20 -47.99 19.00
N PRO A 19 -16.52 -48.07 19.14
CA PRO A 19 -17.36 -46.88 19.35
C PRO A 19 -17.27 -46.43 20.81
N GLY A 20 -16.76 -45.24 21.02
CA GLY A 20 -16.75 -44.62 22.35
C GLY A 20 -16.41 -43.16 22.30
N ILE A 21 -17.42 -42.34 22.57
CA ILE A 21 -17.38 -40.93 22.98
C ILE A 21 -17.06 -39.90 21.87
N THR A 22 -18.05 -39.47 21.16
CA THR A 22 -18.09 -38.23 20.41
C THR A 22 -18.19 -37.04 21.38
N GLY A 23 -17.08 -36.51 21.81
CA GLY A 23 -16.99 -35.15 22.31
C GLY A 23 -16.95 -34.21 21.10
N LEU A 24 -18.03 -33.59 20.78
CA LEU A 24 -18.10 -32.47 19.84
C LEU A 24 -17.24 -31.31 20.43
N ALA A 25 -15.99 -31.19 19.98
CA ALA A 25 -15.22 -29.96 20.17
C ALA A 25 -15.97 -28.85 19.45
N THR A 26 -16.42 -27.87 20.19
CA THR A 26 -17.12 -26.70 19.66
C THR A 26 -16.20 -25.90 18.75
N PRO A 27 -16.65 -25.41 17.58
CA PRO A 27 -15.84 -24.63 16.63
C PRO A 27 -15.18 -23.37 17.22
N ALA A 28 -15.70 -22.85 18.32
CA ALA A 28 -15.16 -21.68 19.01
C ALA A 28 -13.73 -21.86 19.55
N VAL A 29 -13.33 -23.07 19.94
CA VAL A 29 -11.99 -23.33 20.51
C VAL A 29 -10.89 -23.28 19.44
N ALA A 30 -11.20 -23.54 18.18
CA ALA A 30 -10.22 -23.51 17.09
C ALA A 30 -9.94 -22.09 16.59
N ALA A 31 -10.97 -21.22 16.57
CA ALA A 31 -10.83 -19.81 16.19
C ALA A 31 -9.99 -19.03 17.23
N ASP A 32 -10.23 -19.24 18.53
CA ASP A 32 -9.44 -18.63 19.62
C ASP A 32 -7.95 -19.02 19.56
N ALA A 33 -7.62 -20.23 19.14
CA ALA A 33 -6.23 -20.67 19.07
C ALA A 33 -5.44 -20.02 17.92
N GLY A 34 -6.11 -19.61 16.84
CA GLY A 34 -5.50 -18.85 15.73
C GLY A 34 -5.25 -17.39 16.12
N LEU A 35 -6.26 -16.75 16.69
CA LEU A 35 -6.17 -15.35 17.16
C LEU A 35 -5.11 -15.17 18.25
N ALA A 36 -4.96 -16.14 19.14
CA ALA A 36 -3.96 -16.10 20.22
C ALA A 36 -2.49 -16.08 19.72
N ARG A 37 -2.25 -16.31 18.44
CA ARG A 37 -0.92 -16.26 17.80
C ARG A 37 -0.68 -15.00 16.99
N SER A 38 -1.73 -14.28 16.65
CA SER A 38 -1.62 -13.04 15.88
C SER A 38 -1.13 -11.89 16.78
N PRO A 39 -0.09 -11.16 16.38
CA PRO A 39 0.22 -9.90 17.03
C PRO A 39 -0.98 -8.95 16.98
N GLU A 40 -1.19 -8.18 18.06
CA GLU A 40 -2.21 -7.15 18.13
C GLU A 40 -1.60 -5.82 18.59
N VAL A 41 -2.10 -4.75 18.02
CA VAL A 41 -1.89 -3.38 18.51
C VAL A 41 -3.21 -2.86 19.04
N SER A 42 -3.25 -2.29 20.24
CA SER A 42 -4.51 -1.95 20.89
C SER A 42 -4.48 -0.63 21.62
N THR A 43 -5.66 -0.03 21.74
CA THR A 43 -5.89 1.22 22.46
C THR A 43 -7.21 1.20 23.23
N THR A 44 -7.29 2.08 24.24
CA THR A 44 -8.51 2.33 25.02
C THR A 44 -8.88 3.82 25.04
N THR A 45 -8.17 4.63 24.23
CA THR A 45 -8.30 6.09 24.26
C THR A 45 -8.77 6.63 22.92
N ARG A 46 -9.68 7.60 22.96
CA ARG A 46 -10.19 8.33 21.78
C ARG A 46 -10.78 7.39 20.71
N LEU A 47 -11.46 6.32 21.12
CA LEU A 47 -11.98 5.31 20.18
C LEU A 47 -13.00 5.91 19.19
N ALA A 48 -13.79 6.90 19.61
CA ALA A 48 -14.73 7.60 18.74
C ALA A 48 -14.05 8.58 17.76
N ASP A 49 -12.77 8.92 18.02
CA ASP A 49 -11.99 9.81 17.15
C ASP A 49 -11.00 9.05 16.26
N ARG A 50 -11.00 7.71 16.27
CA ARG A 50 -10.07 6.87 15.51
C ARG A 50 -10.83 6.03 14.51
N ARG A 51 -10.30 5.95 13.28
CA ARG A 51 -10.89 5.09 12.24
C ARG A 51 -10.53 3.63 12.47
N SER A 52 -11.49 2.76 12.18
CA SER A 52 -11.29 1.32 11.98
C SER A 52 -11.39 1.03 10.49
N ILE A 53 -10.37 0.42 9.92
CA ILE A 53 -10.31 0.06 8.51
C ILE A 53 -10.03 -1.44 8.43
N ILE A 54 -10.95 -2.21 7.85
CA ILE A 54 -10.88 -3.68 7.78
C ILE A 54 -11.00 -4.08 6.33
N VAL A 55 -9.96 -4.70 5.79
CA VAL A 55 -9.86 -4.93 4.35
C VAL A 55 -9.74 -6.41 4.00
N GLY A 56 -10.56 -6.83 3.04
CA GLY A 56 -10.36 -8.00 2.20
C GLY A 56 -10.22 -7.57 0.75
N ASP A 57 -9.78 -8.46 -0.11
CA ASP A 57 -9.56 -8.15 -1.53
C ASP A 57 -10.85 -7.82 -2.31
N ARG A 58 -12.03 -8.21 -1.78
CA ARG A 58 -13.33 -8.05 -2.43
C ARG A 58 -14.34 -7.27 -1.60
N MET A 59 -14.03 -6.92 -0.37
CA MET A 59 -14.88 -6.15 0.53
C MET A 59 -14.04 -5.48 1.61
N TYR A 60 -14.42 -4.27 1.99
CA TYR A 60 -13.84 -3.59 3.14
C TYR A 60 -14.90 -2.86 3.98
N GLU A 61 -14.55 -2.56 5.21
CA GLU A 61 -15.35 -1.84 6.20
C GLU A 61 -14.56 -0.64 6.72
N VAL A 62 -15.21 0.50 6.81
CA VAL A 62 -14.68 1.73 7.40
C VAL A 62 -15.65 2.25 8.45
N GLY A 63 -15.19 2.33 9.66
CA GLY A 63 -15.95 2.86 10.80
C GLY A 63 -15.04 3.56 11.79
N ALA A 64 -15.50 3.68 13.05
CA ALA A 64 -14.72 4.14 14.18
C ALA A 64 -14.40 2.97 15.13
N GLU A 65 -13.31 3.11 15.89
CA GLU A 65 -12.85 2.07 16.82
C GLU A 65 -13.83 1.80 17.98
N ASP A 66 -14.79 2.71 18.23
CA ASP A 66 -15.85 2.49 19.21
C ASP A 66 -17.02 1.65 18.69
N GLY A 67 -17.02 1.29 17.40
CA GLY A 67 -18.05 0.51 16.72
C GLY A 67 -19.14 1.35 16.05
N SER A 68 -18.98 2.67 16.01
CA SER A 68 -19.85 3.59 15.27
C SER A 68 -19.39 3.76 13.81
N TYR A 69 -20.29 4.34 12.98
CA TYR A 69 -20.03 4.63 11.57
C TYR A 69 -20.28 6.11 11.28
N PRO A 70 -19.34 6.99 11.63
CA PRO A 70 -19.46 8.41 11.36
C PRO A 70 -19.34 8.69 9.86
N ALA A 71 -19.90 9.81 9.41
CA ALA A 71 -19.66 10.34 8.07
C ALA A 71 -18.15 10.49 7.87
N SER A 72 -17.62 9.90 6.79
CA SER A 72 -16.19 9.84 6.50
C SER A 72 -15.95 10.10 5.01
N GLY A 73 -14.77 10.62 4.70
CA GLY A 73 -14.35 10.88 3.33
C GLY A 73 -14.03 12.35 3.09
N TRP A 74 -12.88 12.59 2.50
CA TRP A 74 -12.41 13.93 2.16
C TRP A 74 -12.82 14.29 0.73
N HIS A 75 -12.63 13.37 -0.21
CA HIS A 75 -12.97 13.58 -1.63
C HIS A 75 -14.46 13.34 -1.91
N ILE A 76 -15.07 12.36 -1.26
CA ILE A 76 -16.50 12.12 -1.26
C ILE A 76 -17.00 12.41 0.16
N HIS A 77 -17.46 13.62 0.38
CA HIS A 77 -17.81 14.09 1.72
C HIS A 77 -18.91 13.25 2.37
N GLY A 78 -18.53 12.57 3.45
CA GLY A 78 -19.43 11.83 4.28
C GLY A 78 -19.78 10.43 3.79
N GLU A 79 -19.50 10.08 2.54
CA GLU A 79 -19.98 8.85 1.92
C GLU A 79 -19.04 7.66 2.02
N MET A 80 -17.77 7.87 2.43
CA MET A 80 -16.75 6.82 2.38
C MET A 80 -16.75 5.87 3.58
N GLY A 81 -17.59 6.10 4.58
CA GLY A 81 -17.80 5.17 5.70
C GLY A 81 -18.61 3.94 5.31
N GLY A 82 -18.72 2.99 6.25
CA GLY A 82 -19.56 1.81 6.10
C GLY A 82 -18.90 0.65 5.35
N PHE A 83 -19.70 -0.11 4.61
CA PHE A 83 -19.24 -1.32 3.93
C PHE A 83 -19.23 -1.13 2.41
N TRP A 84 -18.12 -1.54 1.81
CA TRP A 84 -17.87 -1.43 0.38
C TRP A 84 -17.48 -2.77 -0.23
N THR A 85 -18.08 -3.10 -1.37
CA THR A 85 -17.63 -4.20 -2.21
C THR A 85 -17.44 -3.68 -3.64
N GLN A 86 -16.20 -3.54 -4.05
CA GLN A 86 -15.90 -2.92 -5.34
C GLN A 86 -16.78 -3.45 -6.49
N PRO A 87 -17.39 -2.57 -7.28
CA PRO A 87 -17.20 -1.10 -7.32
C PRO A 87 -18.24 -0.28 -6.55
N ILE A 88 -18.99 -0.86 -5.59
CA ILE A 88 -20.12 -0.19 -4.92
C ILE A 88 -19.96 -0.14 -3.40
N LYS A 89 -20.50 0.91 -2.79
CA LYS A 89 -20.87 0.96 -1.38
C LYS A 89 -22.15 0.12 -1.20
N VAL A 90 -22.30 -0.50 -0.04
CA VAL A 90 -23.46 -1.36 0.24
C VAL A 90 -24.21 -0.97 1.51
N LEU A 91 -23.52 -0.51 2.56
CA LEU A 91 -24.14 -0.08 3.80
C LEU A 91 -23.41 1.11 4.41
N ASP A 92 -24.16 1.96 5.09
CA ASP A 92 -23.60 2.96 6.01
C ASP A 92 -23.05 2.34 7.29
N GLY A 93 -23.65 1.24 7.74
CA GLY A 93 -23.17 0.56 8.93
C GLY A 93 -24.12 -0.52 9.44
N VAL A 94 -23.64 -1.19 10.51
CA VAL A 94 -24.38 -2.22 11.26
C VAL A 94 -24.17 -2.01 12.75
N TRP A 95 -25.24 -1.82 13.51
CA TRP A 95 -25.20 -1.51 14.94
C TRP A 95 -25.82 -2.63 15.77
N PHE A 96 -25.26 -2.88 16.94
CA PHE A 96 -25.67 -3.98 17.81
C PHE A 96 -26.16 -3.48 19.17
N ASN A 97 -27.30 -4.01 19.63
CA ASN A 97 -27.85 -3.76 20.97
C ASN A 97 -28.03 -5.08 21.69
N VAL A 98 -27.55 -5.15 22.91
CA VAL A 98 -27.63 -6.35 23.76
C VAL A 98 -28.39 -6.00 25.03
N ASN A 99 -29.54 -6.66 25.27
CA ASN A 99 -30.43 -6.42 26.42
C ASN A 99 -30.72 -4.92 26.62
N ASP A 100 -31.23 -4.26 25.60
CA ASP A 100 -31.57 -2.82 25.56
C ASP A 100 -30.40 -1.84 25.74
N HIS A 101 -29.15 -2.30 25.48
CA HIS A 101 -27.97 -1.45 25.52
C HIS A 101 -27.23 -1.50 24.16
N TRP A 102 -27.13 -0.36 23.48
CA TRP A 102 -26.27 -0.22 22.30
C TRP A 102 -24.81 -0.42 22.67
N LEU A 103 -24.08 -1.11 21.82
CA LEU A 103 -22.67 -1.43 22.06
C LEU A 103 -21.78 -0.23 21.69
N THR A 104 -20.90 0.15 22.63
CA THR A 104 -19.84 1.14 22.43
C THR A 104 -18.56 0.54 23.01
N ALA A 105 -17.53 0.38 22.20
CA ALA A 105 -16.29 -0.28 22.61
C ALA A 105 -15.53 0.52 23.68
N LYS A 106 -14.87 -0.21 24.57
CA LYS A 106 -13.96 0.30 25.61
C LYS A 106 -12.50 0.03 25.30
N ARG A 107 -12.25 -0.87 24.37
CA ARG A 107 -10.95 -1.21 23.86
C ARG A 107 -11.10 -1.66 22.42
N TYR A 108 -10.17 -1.23 21.59
CA TYR A 108 -9.99 -1.67 20.22
C TYR A 108 -8.64 -2.34 20.06
N SER A 109 -8.57 -3.37 19.24
CA SER A 109 -7.34 -4.05 18.86
C SER A 109 -7.35 -4.31 17.36
N ASN A 110 -6.30 -3.93 16.66
CA ASN A 110 -6.04 -4.35 15.29
C ASN A 110 -5.10 -5.56 15.32
N GLY A 111 -5.49 -6.65 14.70
CA GLY A 111 -4.71 -7.86 14.53
C GLY A 111 -4.40 -8.11 13.06
N TYR A 112 -3.71 -9.20 12.77
CA TYR A 112 -3.37 -9.56 11.40
C TYR A 112 -4.62 -10.03 10.62
N GLY A 113 -5.22 -9.11 9.86
CA GLY A 113 -6.38 -9.34 9.02
C GLY A 113 -7.73 -9.35 9.75
N TYR A 114 -7.80 -8.83 10.98
CA TYR A 114 -9.05 -8.65 11.73
C TYR A 114 -8.93 -7.50 12.72
N ALA A 115 -10.09 -6.95 13.12
CA ALA A 115 -10.19 -6.04 14.26
C ALA A 115 -11.03 -6.66 15.38
N ARG A 116 -10.76 -6.26 16.63
CA ARG A 116 -11.52 -6.69 17.79
C ARG A 116 -11.90 -5.51 18.67
N MET A 117 -13.17 -5.49 19.09
CA MET A 117 -13.76 -4.50 19.98
C MET A 117 -14.22 -5.17 21.27
N ASP A 118 -13.77 -4.69 22.43
CA ASP A 118 -14.21 -5.17 23.74
C ASP A 118 -15.17 -4.15 24.36
N PHE A 119 -16.40 -4.58 24.63
CA PHE A 119 -17.47 -3.77 25.23
C PHE A 119 -17.54 -3.91 26.75
N GLY A 120 -16.91 -4.93 27.31
CA GLY A 120 -16.96 -5.28 28.72
C GLY A 120 -18.32 -5.82 29.12
N SER A 121 -18.79 -5.46 30.35
CA SER A 121 -20.10 -5.92 30.83
C SER A 121 -21.22 -5.03 30.30
N VAL A 122 -22.16 -5.64 29.57
CA VAL A 122 -23.33 -5.02 28.95
C VAL A 122 -24.56 -5.85 29.25
N GLY A 123 -25.62 -5.26 29.85
CA GLY A 123 -26.86 -5.95 30.09
C GLY A 123 -26.74 -7.25 30.94
N GLY A 124 -25.68 -7.36 31.75
CA GLY A 124 -25.40 -8.51 32.63
C GLY A 124 -24.68 -9.68 31.93
N VAL A 125 -24.10 -9.46 30.74
CA VAL A 125 -23.20 -10.37 30.03
C VAL A 125 -21.92 -9.62 29.65
N THR A 126 -20.85 -10.32 29.30
CA THR A 126 -19.66 -9.69 28.70
C THR A 126 -19.73 -9.87 27.19
N VAL A 127 -19.40 -8.82 26.44
CA VAL A 127 -19.52 -8.79 24.99
C VAL A 127 -18.21 -8.35 24.35
N SER A 128 -17.81 -9.04 23.29
CA SER A 128 -16.78 -8.60 22.35
C SER A 128 -17.24 -8.84 20.90
N ARG A 129 -16.65 -8.08 19.97
CA ARG A 129 -16.92 -8.16 18.54
C ARG A 129 -15.59 -8.40 17.83
N THR A 130 -15.58 -9.25 16.81
CA THR A 130 -14.46 -9.47 15.92
C THR A 130 -14.93 -9.31 14.49
N ASP A 131 -14.30 -8.38 13.77
CA ASP A 131 -14.65 -8.04 12.40
C ASP A 131 -13.51 -8.41 11.46
N PHE A 132 -13.85 -8.95 10.30
CA PHE A 132 -12.90 -9.22 9.24
C PHE A 132 -13.60 -9.37 7.88
N ALA A 133 -12.86 -9.15 6.82
CA ALA A 133 -13.29 -9.42 5.46
C ALA A 133 -12.43 -10.55 4.87
N PRO A 134 -13.00 -11.75 4.62
CA PRO A 134 -12.26 -12.86 4.02
C PRO A 134 -11.90 -12.56 2.56
N ASP A 135 -10.70 -12.96 2.12
CA ASP A 135 -10.30 -12.78 0.74
C ASP A 135 -11.09 -13.71 -0.19
N GLY A 136 -11.35 -13.23 -1.42
CA GLY A 136 -12.14 -13.93 -2.43
C GLY A 136 -13.64 -13.87 -2.24
N VAL A 137 -14.16 -13.28 -1.16
CA VAL A 137 -15.59 -13.25 -0.84
C VAL A 137 -16.08 -11.81 -0.75
N ARG A 138 -17.21 -11.50 -1.41
CA ARG A 138 -17.87 -10.18 -1.35
C ARG A 138 -18.74 -10.05 -0.10
N ALA A 139 -18.13 -10.29 1.07
CA ALA A 139 -18.80 -10.19 2.36
C ALA A 139 -17.83 -9.83 3.48
N GLY A 140 -18.26 -8.95 4.38
CA GLY A 140 -17.69 -8.72 5.70
C GLY A 140 -18.34 -9.60 6.75
N LEU A 141 -17.59 -10.08 7.71
CA LEU A 141 -18.06 -10.94 8.79
C LEU A 141 -17.83 -10.27 10.15
N ILE A 142 -18.88 -10.33 10.96
CA ILE A 142 -18.92 -9.80 12.31
C ILE A 142 -19.24 -10.93 13.29
N GLY A 143 -18.32 -11.27 14.15
CA GLY A 143 -18.47 -12.27 15.20
C GLY A 143 -18.76 -11.61 16.55
N LEU A 144 -20.00 -11.68 17.02
CA LEU A 144 -20.38 -11.18 18.34
C LEU A 144 -20.28 -12.28 19.39
N THR A 145 -19.25 -12.22 20.23
CA THR A 145 -19.04 -13.18 21.33
C THR A 145 -19.68 -12.66 22.60
N ILE A 146 -20.65 -13.42 23.11
CA ILE A 146 -21.40 -13.12 24.34
C ILE A 146 -21.08 -14.17 25.38
N THR A 147 -20.51 -13.75 26.51
CA THR A 147 -20.12 -14.65 27.59
C THR A 147 -20.96 -14.40 28.85
N SER A 148 -21.29 -15.49 29.56
CA SER A 148 -22.02 -15.45 30.84
C SER A 148 -21.55 -16.58 31.76
N ARG A 149 -21.56 -16.33 33.07
CA ARG A 149 -21.24 -17.39 34.04
C ARG A 149 -22.26 -18.53 34.06
N ASN A 150 -23.53 -18.19 33.86
CA ASN A 150 -24.66 -19.12 33.86
C ASN A 150 -25.35 -19.06 32.51
N ALA A 151 -25.97 -20.19 32.13
CA ALA A 151 -26.79 -20.22 30.92
C ALA A 151 -27.98 -19.24 31.03
N ARG A 152 -28.20 -18.44 29.98
CA ARG A 152 -29.29 -17.45 29.95
C ARG A 152 -29.68 -17.13 28.49
N SER A 153 -30.87 -16.51 28.37
CA SER A 153 -31.30 -15.91 27.10
C SER A 153 -30.90 -14.42 27.11
N VAL A 154 -30.49 -13.92 25.97
CA VAL A 154 -30.08 -12.54 25.72
C VAL A 154 -30.89 -12.01 24.53
N SER A 155 -31.48 -10.84 24.68
CA SER A 155 -32.06 -10.10 23.58
C SER A 155 -30.94 -9.44 22.78
N LEU A 156 -30.96 -9.65 21.46
CA LEU A 156 -29.99 -9.02 20.54
C LEU A 156 -30.77 -8.34 19.42
N THR A 157 -30.55 -7.06 19.26
CA THR A 157 -31.09 -6.25 18.17
C THR A 157 -29.95 -5.81 17.25
N VAL A 158 -30.17 -5.87 15.96
CA VAL A 158 -29.23 -5.47 14.93
C VAL A 158 -29.90 -4.49 13.99
N ASP A 159 -29.42 -3.28 13.95
CA ASP A 159 -29.78 -2.28 12.95
C ASP A 159 -28.81 -2.33 11.79
N ALA A 160 -29.31 -2.11 10.59
CA ALA A 160 -28.48 -1.90 9.39
C ALA A 160 -29.13 -0.84 8.51
N HIS A 161 -28.32 -0.01 7.91
CA HIS A 161 -28.75 1.04 6.99
C HIS A 161 -27.97 0.92 5.69
N SER A 162 -28.67 0.90 4.56
CA SER A 162 -28.06 0.84 3.23
C SER A 162 -27.70 2.23 2.72
N GLU A 163 -26.73 2.27 1.87
CA GLU A 163 -26.47 3.33 0.91
C GLU A 163 -25.77 2.67 -0.29
N LEU A 164 -26.59 2.20 -1.24
CA LEU A 164 -26.08 1.55 -2.44
C LEU A 164 -25.63 2.63 -3.42
N MET A 165 -24.33 2.76 -3.61
CA MET A 165 -23.74 3.84 -4.37
C MET A 165 -22.46 3.34 -5.06
N GLN A 166 -22.19 3.75 -6.28
CA GLN A 166 -20.91 3.37 -6.90
C GLN A 166 -19.77 4.31 -6.49
N SER A 167 -18.55 3.80 -6.61
CA SER A 167 -17.33 4.54 -6.24
C SER A 167 -17.01 5.72 -7.17
N TYR A 168 -17.66 5.76 -8.31
CA TYR A 168 -17.57 6.86 -9.28
C TYR A 168 -18.92 7.00 -10.03
N PRO A 169 -19.38 8.19 -10.41
CA PRO A 169 -18.74 9.50 -10.22
C PRO A 169 -18.88 10.03 -8.79
N TRP A 170 -17.96 10.91 -8.37
CA TRP A 170 -17.90 11.47 -7.04
C TRP A 170 -17.47 12.96 -7.06
N GLY A 171 -17.80 13.69 -5.97
CA GLY A 171 -17.32 15.05 -5.75
C GLY A 171 -17.51 15.99 -6.94
N TRP A 172 -16.43 16.43 -7.52
CA TRP A 172 -16.38 17.42 -8.61
C TRP A 172 -16.76 16.87 -9.99
N THR A 173 -17.12 15.62 -10.11
CA THR A 173 -17.37 14.96 -11.38
C THR A 173 -18.68 15.38 -12.05
N THR A 174 -18.79 15.13 -13.36
CA THR A 174 -20.00 15.29 -14.13
C THR A 174 -20.32 13.97 -14.87
N PRO A 175 -21.44 13.30 -14.60
CA PRO A 175 -22.41 13.58 -13.53
C PRO A 175 -21.84 13.30 -12.14
N ASN A 176 -22.37 13.93 -11.11
CA ASN A 176 -21.94 13.70 -9.74
C ASN A 176 -22.59 12.45 -9.12
N ALA A 177 -22.09 11.99 -7.95
CA ALA A 177 -22.58 10.82 -7.25
C ALA A 177 -24.08 10.89 -6.96
N GLN A 178 -24.61 12.07 -6.58
CA GLN A 178 -26.03 12.29 -6.31
C GLN A 178 -26.92 11.99 -7.52
N ALA A 179 -26.49 12.34 -8.73
CA ALA A 179 -27.23 12.08 -9.95
C ALA A 179 -27.23 10.58 -10.31
N TYR A 180 -26.20 9.85 -9.91
CA TYR A 180 -26.07 8.42 -10.14
C TYR A 180 -26.77 7.57 -9.10
N ASN A 181 -26.89 8.06 -7.87
CA ASN A 181 -27.50 7.35 -6.76
C ASN A 181 -29.03 7.35 -6.91
N LEU A 182 -29.63 6.16 -6.99
CA LEU A 182 -31.08 5.98 -6.99
C LEU A 182 -31.57 5.61 -5.58
N PRO A 183 -32.87 5.77 -5.29
CA PRO A 183 -33.39 5.38 -3.98
C PRO A 183 -33.33 3.86 -3.75
N ASP A 184 -32.84 3.48 -2.58
CA ASP A 184 -32.80 2.10 -2.13
C ASP A 184 -34.19 1.60 -1.69
N THR A 185 -34.39 0.32 -1.81
CA THR A 185 -35.58 -0.40 -1.30
C THR A 185 -35.15 -1.48 -0.32
N GLY A 186 -35.83 -1.54 0.84
CA GLY A 186 -35.62 -2.55 1.88
C GLY A 186 -36.71 -3.65 1.85
N SER A 187 -36.28 -4.88 2.09
CA SER A 187 -37.17 -6.03 2.28
C SER A 187 -36.56 -7.05 3.24
N TYR A 188 -37.37 -8.02 3.66
CA TYR A 188 -36.95 -9.15 4.48
C TYR A 188 -37.32 -10.48 3.80
N ASP A 189 -36.37 -11.40 3.66
CA ASP A 189 -36.51 -12.64 2.92
C ASP A 189 -36.84 -13.86 3.79
N GLY A 190 -37.03 -13.68 5.10
CA GLY A 190 -37.26 -14.73 6.08
C GLY A 190 -36.01 -15.11 6.88
N SER A 191 -34.84 -14.54 6.53
CA SER A 191 -33.55 -14.76 7.22
C SER A 191 -32.69 -13.51 7.31
N SER A 192 -32.78 -12.65 6.32
CA SER A 192 -31.89 -11.49 6.17
C SER A 192 -32.67 -10.23 5.78
N LEU A 193 -32.15 -9.07 6.14
CA LEU A 193 -32.50 -7.82 5.47
C LEU A 193 -31.91 -7.86 4.07
N VAL A 194 -32.66 -7.37 3.10
CA VAL A 194 -32.27 -7.29 1.70
C VAL A 194 -32.50 -5.87 1.22
N PHE A 195 -31.45 -5.18 0.86
CA PHE A 195 -31.48 -3.85 0.28
C PHE A 195 -31.16 -3.92 -1.20
N ARG A 196 -31.84 -3.13 -2.02
CA ARG A 196 -31.64 -3.11 -3.47
C ARG A 196 -31.75 -1.70 -4.02
N GLU A 197 -30.88 -1.39 -4.95
CA GLU A 197 -31.03 -0.31 -5.89
C GLU A 197 -31.16 -0.87 -7.30
N VAL A 198 -32.25 -0.56 -8.00
CA VAL A 198 -32.54 -1.09 -9.34
C VAL A 198 -33.05 0.01 -10.24
N GLY A 199 -32.38 0.17 -11.37
CA GLY A 199 -32.83 1.14 -12.36
C GLY A 199 -31.73 1.56 -13.31
N THR A 200 -32.03 2.64 -14.05
CA THR A 200 -31.05 3.35 -14.86
C THR A 200 -31.00 4.77 -14.36
N PRO A 201 -29.86 5.25 -13.85
CA PRO A 201 -29.72 6.65 -13.44
C PRO A 201 -30.09 7.60 -14.59
N PRO A 202 -30.69 8.76 -14.29
CA PRO A 202 -31.14 9.72 -15.31
C PRO A 202 -29.96 10.55 -15.87
N VAL A 203 -28.88 9.89 -16.22
CA VAL A 203 -27.64 10.49 -16.72
C VAL A 203 -27.22 9.85 -18.02
N ALA A 204 -26.64 10.63 -18.92
CA ALA A 204 -26.19 10.12 -20.22
C ALA A 204 -25.16 8.99 -20.04
N ASN A 205 -25.29 7.94 -20.84
CA ASN A 205 -24.42 6.75 -20.87
C ASN A 205 -24.44 5.92 -19.58
N ALA A 206 -25.32 6.18 -18.60
CA ALA A 206 -25.53 5.30 -17.47
C ALA A 206 -26.12 3.96 -17.92
N ALA A 207 -25.57 2.88 -17.43
CA ALA A 207 -26.12 1.55 -17.66
C ALA A 207 -27.20 1.22 -16.61
N PRO A 208 -28.20 0.40 -16.96
CA PRO A 208 -29.09 -0.17 -15.95
C PRO A 208 -28.30 -1.05 -14.99
N HIS A 209 -28.64 -1.00 -13.72
CA HIS A 209 -28.02 -1.83 -12.70
C HIS A 209 -29.04 -2.47 -11.75
N ASP A 210 -28.59 -3.51 -11.08
CA ASP A 210 -29.30 -4.22 -10.01
C ASP A 210 -28.28 -4.49 -8.90
N TRP A 211 -28.14 -3.54 -7.99
CA TRP A 211 -27.24 -3.66 -6.86
C TRP A 211 -27.99 -4.19 -5.65
N ALA A 212 -27.28 -4.94 -4.80
CA ALA A 212 -27.90 -5.53 -3.64
C ALA A 212 -26.93 -5.63 -2.47
N ALA A 213 -27.47 -5.44 -1.27
CA ALA A 213 -26.82 -5.73 0.01
C ALA A 213 -27.71 -6.64 0.85
N LEU A 214 -27.09 -7.58 1.57
CA LEU A 214 -27.76 -8.48 2.51
C LEU A 214 -27.08 -8.40 3.87
N VAL A 215 -27.92 -8.30 4.93
CA VAL A 215 -27.48 -8.41 6.32
C VAL A 215 -28.23 -9.54 7.00
N GLY A 216 -27.50 -10.54 7.49
CA GLY A 216 -28.12 -11.71 8.12
C GLY A 216 -27.13 -12.45 9.02
N SER A 217 -27.60 -13.51 9.64
CA SER A 217 -26.87 -14.25 10.67
C SER A 217 -26.98 -15.75 10.46
N THR A 218 -26.11 -16.51 11.14
CA THR A 218 -26.27 -17.95 11.35
C THR A 218 -27.50 -18.30 12.18
N LEU A 219 -28.06 -17.32 12.89
CA LEU A 219 -29.32 -17.44 13.62
C LEU A 219 -30.50 -16.88 12.81
N ARG A 220 -31.69 -17.44 13.01
CA ARG A 220 -32.91 -16.88 12.45
C ARG A 220 -33.46 -15.80 13.40
N PRO A 221 -33.80 -14.59 12.91
CA PRO A 221 -34.40 -13.56 13.72
C PRO A 221 -35.82 -13.95 14.14
N VAL A 222 -36.26 -13.48 15.28
CA VAL A 222 -37.63 -13.69 15.80
C VAL A 222 -38.59 -12.61 15.31
N ASN A 223 -38.07 -11.45 14.93
CA ASN A 223 -38.85 -10.34 14.35
C ASN A 223 -37.92 -9.47 13.49
N HIS A 224 -38.52 -8.64 12.62
CA HIS A 224 -37.87 -7.65 11.81
C HIS A 224 -38.70 -6.37 11.66
N GLU A 225 -38.04 -5.27 11.35
CA GLU A 225 -38.64 -3.98 11.04
C GLU A 225 -37.95 -3.39 9.82
N LEU A 226 -38.69 -2.58 9.04
CA LEU A 226 -38.13 -1.86 7.88
C LEU A 226 -38.59 -0.41 7.91
N GLY A 227 -37.75 0.50 7.46
CA GLY A 227 -38.05 1.94 7.40
C GLY A 227 -36.82 2.75 7.01
N PRO A 228 -36.96 4.06 6.91
CA PRO A 228 -35.83 4.94 6.52
C PRO A 228 -34.75 5.04 7.59
N ASP A 229 -35.10 4.79 8.86
CA ASP A 229 -34.20 4.91 10.01
C ASP A 229 -33.39 3.61 10.24
N PHE A 230 -33.07 3.26 11.48
CA PHE A 230 -32.35 2.08 11.92
C PHE A 230 -30.81 2.24 11.79
N ARG A 231 -30.31 3.34 12.35
CA ARG A 231 -28.87 3.61 12.49
C ARG A 231 -28.38 3.44 13.94
N GLY A 232 -29.00 2.54 14.68
CA GLY A 232 -28.65 2.30 16.08
C GLY A 232 -28.84 3.57 16.94
N PRO A 233 -27.81 3.96 17.72
CA PRO A 233 -27.86 5.16 18.55
C PRO A 233 -27.37 6.43 17.82
N GLN A 234 -26.93 6.30 16.56
CA GLN A 234 -26.38 7.44 15.83
C GLN A 234 -27.52 8.29 15.26
N ASP A 235 -27.40 9.59 15.48
CA ASP A 235 -28.20 10.53 14.70
C ASP A 235 -27.83 10.38 13.23
N PRO A 236 -28.79 10.54 12.31
CA PRO A 236 -28.50 10.53 10.90
C PRO A 236 -27.42 11.60 10.61
N ALA A 237 -26.28 11.18 10.09
CA ALA A 237 -25.29 12.13 9.66
C ALA A 237 -25.87 12.86 8.45
N VAL A 238 -25.86 14.17 8.51
CA VAL A 238 -26.03 14.99 7.29
C VAL A 238 -24.77 14.80 6.49
N ILE A 239 -24.87 13.99 5.44
CA ILE A 239 -23.72 13.60 4.63
C ILE A 239 -23.14 14.81 3.90
N CYS A 240 -24.03 15.73 3.49
CA CYS A 240 -23.65 17.04 2.98
C CYS A 240 -24.70 18.09 3.35
N PRO A 241 -24.41 19.05 4.20
CA PRO A 241 -25.33 20.14 4.46
C PRO A 241 -25.56 20.95 3.18
N ALA A 242 -26.82 21.30 2.92
CA ALA A 242 -27.23 22.06 1.73
C ALA A 242 -26.55 23.44 1.61
N ASP A 243 -26.06 23.97 2.72
CA ASP A 243 -25.30 25.23 2.86
C ASP A 243 -23.78 25.02 2.98
N GLY A 244 -23.30 23.81 2.74
CA GLY A 244 -21.87 23.50 2.70
C GLY A 244 -21.15 24.14 1.52
N PRO A 245 -19.81 24.14 1.51
CA PRO A 245 -19.02 24.82 0.48
C PRO A 245 -19.25 24.27 -0.94
N ASP A 246 -19.84 23.09 -1.07
CA ASP A 246 -20.02 22.38 -2.31
C ASP A 246 -21.43 21.78 -2.45
N PRO A 247 -22.47 22.63 -2.51
CA PRO A 247 -23.83 22.14 -2.70
C PRO A 247 -23.97 21.40 -4.04
N GLY A 248 -24.54 20.22 -4.02
CA GLY A 248 -24.78 19.39 -5.21
C GLY A 248 -23.78 18.27 -5.45
N ARG A 249 -22.81 18.05 -4.55
CA ARG A 249 -21.83 16.96 -4.61
C ARG A 249 -22.21 15.74 -3.80
N CYS A 250 -23.15 15.88 -2.90
CA CYS A 250 -23.55 14.82 -2.03
C CYS A 250 -25.06 14.73 -1.94
N ASP A 251 -25.52 13.65 -1.36
CA ASP A 251 -26.92 13.55 -0.96
C ASP A 251 -27.17 14.48 0.23
N ASP A 252 -28.02 15.47 0.05
CA ASP A 252 -28.27 16.54 1.03
C ASP A 252 -29.42 16.21 1.99
N THR A 253 -29.88 14.97 1.98
CA THR A 253 -30.89 14.46 2.93
C THR A 253 -30.16 13.83 4.12
N GLU A 254 -30.83 13.85 5.30
CA GLU A 254 -30.25 13.32 6.55
C GLU A 254 -29.90 11.82 6.48
N ILE A 255 -30.56 11.07 5.62
CA ILE A 255 -30.39 9.62 5.46
C ILE A 255 -29.92 9.21 4.06
N GLY A 256 -29.57 10.18 3.23
CA GLY A 256 -29.25 9.92 1.83
C GLY A 256 -30.43 9.33 1.06
N LYS A 257 -30.12 8.48 0.08
CA LYS A 257 -31.14 7.69 -0.66
C LYS A 257 -31.25 6.26 -0.15
N GLY A 258 -30.57 5.95 0.92
CA GLY A 258 -30.58 4.66 1.59
C GLY A 258 -31.86 4.36 2.35
N THR A 259 -31.94 3.18 2.91
CA THR A 259 -33.04 2.72 3.75
C THR A 259 -32.51 1.76 4.81
N GLY A 260 -33.27 1.62 5.91
CA GLY A 260 -32.83 0.82 7.04
C GLY A 260 -33.70 -0.40 7.33
N GLY A 261 -33.22 -1.23 8.22
CA GLY A 261 -33.95 -2.34 8.79
C GLY A 261 -33.34 -2.82 10.09
N ARG A 262 -34.16 -3.51 10.85
CA ARG A 262 -33.84 -4.05 12.16
C ARG A 262 -34.17 -5.52 12.25
N LEU A 263 -33.27 -6.30 12.83
CA LEU A 263 -33.46 -7.71 13.13
C LEU A 263 -33.43 -7.94 14.65
N HIS A 264 -34.40 -8.71 15.17
CA HIS A 264 -34.43 -9.10 16.56
C HIS A 264 -34.12 -10.58 16.73
N TYR A 265 -33.27 -10.90 17.68
CA TYR A 265 -32.86 -12.26 18.02
C TYR A 265 -33.03 -12.54 19.51
N VAL A 266 -33.31 -13.80 19.85
CA VAL A 266 -33.17 -14.33 21.20
C VAL A 266 -32.01 -15.32 21.20
N VAL A 267 -30.90 -14.93 21.74
CA VAL A 267 -29.66 -15.72 21.79
C VAL A 267 -29.62 -16.54 23.06
N ARG A 268 -29.53 -17.87 22.93
CA ARG A 268 -29.27 -18.74 24.09
C ARG A 268 -27.77 -18.81 24.33
N VAL A 269 -27.33 -18.16 25.40
CA VAL A 269 -25.94 -18.12 25.83
C VAL A 269 -25.72 -19.24 26.86
N PRO A 270 -24.96 -20.28 26.55
CA PRO A 270 -24.58 -21.29 27.55
C PRO A 270 -23.64 -20.73 28.62
N ALA A 271 -23.43 -21.45 29.70
CA ALA A 271 -22.34 -21.12 30.63
C ALA A 271 -21.00 -21.17 29.87
N GLY A 272 -20.21 -20.12 29.96
CA GLY A 272 -18.97 -19.94 29.22
C GLY A 272 -19.08 -19.06 27.98
N GLY A 273 -20.23 -19.06 27.28
CA GLY A 273 -20.46 -18.11 26.17
C GLY A 273 -20.78 -18.77 24.84
N THR A 274 -21.05 -17.93 23.84
CA THR A 274 -21.29 -18.31 22.43
C THR A 274 -20.91 -17.14 21.51
N THR A 275 -20.54 -17.44 20.27
CA THR A 275 -20.36 -16.45 19.22
C THR A 275 -21.49 -16.54 18.21
N VAL A 276 -22.11 -15.41 17.91
CA VAL A 276 -23.10 -15.26 16.85
C VAL A 276 -22.44 -14.53 15.68
N TRP A 277 -22.50 -15.14 14.51
CA TRP A 277 -21.90 -14.57 13.32
C TRP A 277 -22.94 -13.87 12.46
N PHE A 278 -22.57 -12.69 11.98
CA PHE A 278 -23.29 -11.88 11.02
C PHE A 278 -22.45 -11.72 9.77
N ALA A 279 -23.11 -11.62 8.62
CA ALA A 279 -22.48 -11.28 7.36
C ALA A 279 -23.19 -10.08 6.74
N VAL A 280 -22.39 -9.12 6.30
CA VAL A 280 -22.75 -8.07 5.35
C VAL A 280 -22.23 -8.53 4.01
N ALA A 281 -23.12 -8.77 3.04
CA ALA A 281 -22.72 -9.20 1.70
C ALA A 281 -23.27 -8.24 0.65
N GLY A 282 -22.50 -7.95 -0.38
CA GLY A 282 -22.87 -7.03 -1.43
C GLY A 282 -22.64 -7.57 -2.84
N SER A 283 -23.35 -7.04 -3.81
CA SER A 283 -23.14 -7.37 -5.21
C SER A 283 -23.67 -6.30 -6.16
N ASP A 284 -22.91 -6.00 -7.19
CA ASP A 284 -23.30 -5.24 -8.38
C ASP A 284 -24.00 -6.14 -9.44
N GLN A 285 -24.23 -7.43 -9.12
CA GLN A 285 -24.86 -8.43 -9.98
C GLN A 285 -26.19 -8.95 -9.40
N GLY A 286 -26.85 -8.14 -8.58
CA GLY A 286 -28.16 -8.41 -7.99
C GLY A 286 -28.16 -9.31 -6.77
N VAL A 287 -29.39 -9.49 -6.23
CA VAL A 287 -29.66 -10.22 -4.97
C VAL A 287 -29.14 -11.65 -4.97
N ALA A 288 -29.24 -12.37 -6.10
CA ALA A 288 -28.82 -13.77 -6.15
C ALA A 288 -27.29 -13.92 -5.91
N ALA A 289 -26.50 -13.03 -6.47
CA ALA A 289 -25.04 -13.01 -6.27
C ALA A 289 -24.69 -12.61 -4.84
N ALA A 290 -25.32 -11.56 -4.30
CA ALA A 290 -25.13 -11.15 -2.91
C ALA A 290 -25.51 -12.28 -1.92
N ARG A 291 -26.60 -13.02 -2.21
CA ARG A 291 -27.01 -14.18 -1.41
C ARG A 291 -25.99 -15.31 -1.45
N SER A 292 -25.41 -15.57 -2.63
CA SER A 292 -24.33 -16.57 -2.75
C SER A 292 -23.10 -16.18 -1.91
N ALA A 293 -22.74 -14.91 -1.92
CA ALA A 293 -21.64 -14.40 -1.10
C ALA A 293 -21.93 -14.52 0.40
N GLN A 294 -23.15 -14.13 0.82
CA GLN A 294 -23.61 -14.29 2.21
C GLN A 294 -23.60 -15.75 2.66
N ALA A 295 -24.14 -16.65 1.84
CA ALA A 295 -24.18 -18.07 2.15
C ALA A 295 -22.76 -18.67 2.27
N ALA A 296 -21.84 -18.30 1.39
CA ALA A 296 -20.43 -18.70 1.48
C ALA A 296 -19.77 -18.20 2.77
N ALA A 297 -19.99 -16.94 3.13
CA ALA A 297 -19.45 -16.34 4.34
C ALA A 297 -20.01 -16.99 5.62
N LEU A 298 -21.32 -17.26 5.67
CA LEU A 298 -21.97 -17.85 6.86
C LEU A 298 -21.84 -19.38 6.95
N ALA A 299 -21.31 -20.05 5.93
CA ALA A 299 -21.16 -21.51 5.95
C ALA A 299 -20.21 -21.99 7.06
N ASN A 300 -19.10 -21.29 7.25
CA ASN A 300 -18.13 -21.57 8.33
C ASN A 300 -17.29 -20.31 8.64
N PRO A 301 -17.88 -19.30 9.27
CA PRO A 301 -17.19 -18.02 9.49
C PRO A 301 -15.95 -18.14 10.37
N ALA A 302 -15.93 -19.05 11.34
CA ALA A 302 -14.77 -19.30 12.19
C ALA A 302 -13.58 -19.87 11.40
N ALA A 303 -13.83 -20.73 10.41
CA ALA A 303 -12.79 -21.22 9.52
C ALA A 303 -12.26 -20.11 8.62
N LEU A 304 -13.15 -19.28 8.05
CA LEU A 304 -12.72 -18.12 7.23
C LEU A 304 -11.83 -17.15 8.02
N LEU A 305 -12.16 -16.90 9.29
CA LEU A 305 -11.30 -16.10 10.16
C LEU A 305 -9.93 -16.77 10.39
N ALA A 306 -9.94 -18.07 10.69
CA ALA A 306 -8.68 -18.82 10.88
C ALA A 306 -7.84 -18.84 9.60
N ASP A 307 -8.44 -18.97 8.44
CA ASP A 307 -7.77 -18.93 7.14
C ASP A 307 -7.19 -17.54 6.87
N LYS A 308 -7.95 -16.45 7.11
CA LYS A 308 -7.46 -15.07 6.96
C LYS A 308 -6.26 -14.80 7.84
N VAL A 309 -6.36 -15.13 9.14
CA VAL A 309 -5.25 -14.99 10.09
C VAL A 309 -4.06 -15.88 9.70
N GLY A 310 -4.33 -17.10 9.24
CA GLY A 310 -3.29 -18.01 8.76
C GLY A 310 -2.48 -17.44 7.61
N GLN A 311 -3.16 -16.89 6.59
CA GLN A 311 -2.51 -16.23 5.44
C GLN A 311 -1.69 -15.01 5.89
N ARG A 312 -2.21 -14.21 6.84
CA ARG A 312 -1.51 -13.04 7.35
C ARG A 312 -0.30 -13.41 8.23
N LEU A 313 -0.37 -14.52 8.95
CA LEU A 313 0.78 -15.05 9.68
C LEU A 313 1.84 -15.62 8.73
N GLU A 314 1.43 -16.24 7.62
CA GLU A 314 2.36 -16.68 6.56
C GLU A 314 3.08 -15.47 5.95
N LEU A 315 2.36 -14.42 5.57
CA LEU A 315 2.94 -13.15 5.12
C LEU A 315 3.89 -12.58 6.18
N GLY A 316 3.49 -12.57 7.45
CA GLY A 316 4.35 -12.19 8.58
C GLY A 316 5.62 -13.04 8.67
N GLY A 317 5.57 -14.30 8.23
CA GLY A 317 6.70 -15.23 8.16
C GLY A 317 7.71 -14.96 7.04
N HIS A 318 7.31 -14.21 6.01
CA HIS A 318 8.23 -13.75 4.96
C HIS A 318 9.11 -12.62 5.49
N THR A 319 10.36 -12.57 5.09
CA THR A 319 11.30 -11.48 5.41
C THR A 319 11.19 -11.01 6.86
N GLN A 320 11.40 -11.93 7.80
CA GLN A 320 11.42 -11.59 9.22
C GLN A 320 12.74 -10.93 9.57
N VAL A 321 12.68 -9.81 10.29
CA VAL A 321 13.89 -9.08 10.70
C VAL A 321 14.09 -9.13 12.20
N SER A 322 15.35 -9.10 12.61
CA SER A 322 15.78 -8.93 14.00
C SER A 322 16.69 -7.71 14.07
N LEU A 323 16.17 -6.65 14.69
CA LEU A 323 16.83 -5.36 14.86
C LEU A 323 16.88 -5.01 16.36
N PRO A 324 17.77 -5.67 17.16
CA PRO A 324 17.78 -5.48 18.62
C PRO A 324 18.06 -4.04 19.05
N GLY A 325 18.73 -3.27 18.19
CA GLY A 325 19.01 -1.85 18.42
C GLY A 325 17.87 -0.90 18.02
N ASP A 326 16.81 -1.43 17.35
CA ASP A 326 15.66 -0.64 16.89
C ASP A 326 14.39 -1.49 16.88
N PRO A 327 13.81 -1.78 18.06
CA PRO A 327 12.60 -2.61 18.16
C PRO A 327 11.37 -1.96 17.54
N LEU A 328 11.30 -0.63 17.45
CA LEU A 328 10.20 0.06 16.80
C LEU A 328 10.22 -0.19 15.28
N LEU A 329 11.37 -0.03 14.65
CA LEU A 329 11.55 -0.34 13.24
C LEU A 329 11.31 -1.81 12.95
N GLN A 330 11.78 -2.73 13.82
CA GLN A 330 11.48 -4.16 13.69
C GLN A 330 9.98 -4.44 13.68
N ALA A 331 9.22 -3.83 14.57
CA ALA A 331 7.77 -3.96 14.61
C ALA A 331 7.12 -3.32 13.38
N SER A 332 7.61 -2.16 12.94
CA SER A 332 7.13 -1.48 11.74
C SER A 332 7.33 -2.30 10.47
N VAL A 333 8.46 -3.02 10.32
CA VAL A 333 8.64 -3.98 9.21
C VAL A 333 7.55 -5.05 9.22
N ALA A 334 7.20 -5.59 10.37
CA ALA A 334 6.17 -6.61 10.48
C ALA A 334 4.78 -6.06 10.10
N TRP A 335 4.41 -4.86 10.57
CA TRP A 335 3.14 -4.21 10.26
C TRP A 335 3.10 -3.67 8.83
N SER A 336 4.19 -3.18 8.28
CA SER A 336 4.25 -2.74 6.88
C SER A 336 3.94 -3.87 5.89
N LYS A 337 4.29 -5.11 6.21
CA LYS A 337 3.85 -6.28 5.44
C LYS A 337 2.34 -6.48 5.52
N GLN A 338 1.74 -6.27 6.70
CA GLN A 338 0.28 -6.34 6.84
C GLN A 338 -0.41 -5.23 6.05
N ASN A 339 0.13 -4.01 6.06
CA ASN A 339 -0.41 -2.91 5.24
C ASN A 339 -0.42 -3.25 3.75
N LEU A 340 0.64 -3.87 3.21
CA LEU A 340 0.63 -4.36 1.83
C LEU A 340 -0.48 -5.39 1.61
N GLY A 341 -0.65 -6.34 2.55
CA GLY A 341 -1.72 -7.32 2.48
C GLY A 341 -3.13 -6.72 2.60
N ASP A 342 -3.30 -5.68 3.43
CA ASP A 342 -4.57 -4.96 3.60
C ASP A 342 -4.83 -3.97 2.46
N SER A 343 -3.83 -3.68 1.61
CA SER A 343 -3.99 -2.83 0.43
C SER A 343 -4.44 -3.59 -0.82
N VAL A 344 -4.63 -4.91 -0.76
CA VAL A 344 -5.01 -5.69 -1.95
C VAL A 344 -6.49 -5.51 -2.27
N GLN A 345 -6.78 -5.16 -3.53
CA GLN A 345 -8.13 -5.09 -4.08
C GLN A 345 -8.25 -5.90 -5.36
N GLU A 346 -9.43 -6.46 -5.60
CA GLU A 346 -9.80 -7.13 -6.85
C GLU A 346 -11.16 -6.62 -7.34
N ALA A 347 -11.22 -6.21 -8.59
CA ALA A 347 -12.45 -5.90 -9.30
C ALA A 347 -12.55 -6.70 -10.60
N ARG A 348 -13.78 -6.90 -11.08
CA ARG A 348 -14.08 -7.68 -12.28
C ARG A 348 -14.96 -6.90 -13.22
N ASN A 349 -14.80 -7.16 -14.52
CA ASN A 349 -15.54 -6.53 -15.60
C ASN A 349 -15.45 -5.00 -15.61
N LEU A 350 -14.24 -4.49 -15.39
CA LEU A 350 -13.98 -3.06 -15.39
C LEU A 350 -14.35 -2.47 -16.75
N GLN A 351 -15.32 -1.56 -16.76
CA GLN A 351 -15.78 -0.86 -17.96
C GLN A 351 -14.92 0.37 -18.20
N VAL A 352 -13.81 0.20 -18.89
CA VAL A 352 -12.81 1.26 -19.05
C VAL A 352 -13.41 2.45 -19.81
N ARG A 353 -13.49 3.59 -19.12
CA ARG A 353 -13.95 4.89 -19.64
C ARG A 353 -12.87 5.94 -19.40
N VAL A 354 -12.70 6.86 -20.34
CA VAL A 354 -11.81 8.01 -20.17
C VAL A 354 -12.65 9.19 -19.72
N VAL A 355 -12.63 9.52 -18.45
CA VAL A 355 -13.53 10.49 -17.85
C VAL A 355 -12.92 11.88 -17.63
N ARG A 356 -11.63 12.05 -17.88
CA ARG A 356 -10.91 13.33 -17.91
C ARG A 356 -11.14 14.17 -16.65
N GLU A 357 -10.69 13.65 -15.51
CA GLU A 357 -10.91 14.25 -14.18
C GLU A 357 -12.40 14.52 -13.88
N GLY A 358 -13.25 13.61 -14.29
CA GLY A 358 -14.69 13.71 -14.05
C GLY A 358 -15.44 14.73 -14.92
N ARG A 359 -14.81 15.28 -15.94
CA ARG A 359 -15.46 16.24 -16.84
C ARG A 359 -16.36 15.60 -17.88
N GLU A 360 -16.16 14.31 -18.15
CA GLU A 360 -16.88 13.55 -19.17
C GLU A 360 -17.33 12.19 -18.63
N TYR A 361 -18.39 11.64 -19.21
CA TYR A 361 -18.79 10.26 -18.94
C TYR A 361 -19.15 9.55 -20.26
N PRO A 362 -18.15 9.18 -21.07
CA PRO A 362 -18.36 8.53 -22.35
C PRO A 362 -18.80 7.06 -22.16
N PRO A 363 -19.31 6.41 -23.25
CA PRO A 363 -19.45 4.96 -23.25
C PRO A 363 -18.11 4.28 -22.98
N PRO A 364 -18.09 3.04 -22.46
CA PRO A 364 -16.86 2.28 -22.27
C PRO A 364 -16.10 2.10 -23.59
N ALA A 365 -14.78 2.34 -23.56
CA ALA A 365 -13.88 2.04 -24.68
C ALA A 365 -13.60 0.53 -24.79
N GLY A 366 -13.70 -0.20 -23.69
CA GLY A 366 -13.50 -1.64 -23.63
C GLY A 366 -13.68 -2.15 -22.19
N THR A 367 -13.36 -3.43 -21.98
CA THR A 367 -13.50 -4.09 -20.67
C THR A 367 -12.24 -4.83 -20.30
N VAL A 368 -11.78 -4.65 -19.04
CA VAL A 368 -10.77 -5.50 -18.41
C VAL A 368 -11.51 -6.52 -17.53
N ALA A 369 -11.35 -7.80 -17.83
CA ALA A 369 -12.12 -8.87 -17.20
C ALA A 369 -11.87 -8.98 -15.68
N THR A 370 -10.62 -8.87 -15.27
CA THR A 370 -10.22 -8.89 -13.86
C THR A 370 -8.98 -8.03 -13.69
N ALA A 371 -8.99 -7.18 -12.68
CA ALA A 371 -7.82 -6.46 -12.21
C ALA A 371 -7.65 -6.70 -10.71
N ARG A 372 -6.42 -6.94 -10.28
CA ARG A 372 -6.01 -7.06 -8.90
C ARG A 372 -4.83 -6.14 -8.66
N TRP A 373 -4.90 -5.35 -7.60
CA TRP A 373 -3.90 -4.31 -7.39
C TRP A 373 -3.67 -4.01 -5.91
N LEU A 374 -2.62 -3.26 -5.60
CA LEU A 374 -2.45 -2.56 -4.34
C LEU A 374 -3.20 -1.23 -4.45
N GLY A 375 -4.29 -1.07 -3.68
CA GLY A 375 -5.05 0.16 -3.64
C GLY A 375 -4.24 1.27 -3.00
N ALA A 376 -4.44 2.49 -3.48
CA ALA A 376 -3.65 3.63 -3.03
C ALA A 376 -3.99 4.00 -1.59
N GLY A 377 -5.24 4.35 -1.28
CA GLY A 377 -5.57 4.83 0.05
C GLY A 377 -7.01 4.62 0.51
N TRP A 378 -7.19 4.30 1.79
CA TRP A 378 -8.50 4.15 2.44
C TRP A 378 -8.79 5.32 3.36
N PRO A 379 -10.04 5.82 3.36
CA PRO A 379 -11.19 5.26 2.68
C PRO A 379 -11.45 5.74 1.26
N ASP A 380 -10.87 6.86 0.79
CA ASP A 380 -11.39 7.58 -0.36
C ASP A 380 -11.03 6.96 -1.72
N TYR A 381 -9.80 6.46 -1.86
CA TYR A 381 -9.32 5.97 -3.16
C TYR A 381 -8.53 4.66 -3.04
N PRO A 382 -9.17 3.55 -2.64
CA PRO A 382 -8.56 2.23 -2.73
C PRO A 382 -8.43 1.78 -4.20
N TRP A 383 -8.14 2.71 -5.07
CA TRP A 383 -8.14 2.59 -6.52
C TRP A 383 -6.80 2.08 -7.04
N LEU A 384 -6.76 1.79 -8.33
CA LEU A 384 -5.52 1.47 -9.03
C LEU A 384 -4.80 2.77 -9.42
N PHE A 385 -3.72 3.08 -8.71
CA PHE A 385 -2.83 4.21 -9.02
C PHE A 385 -1.48 3.70 -9.50
N ALA A 386 -0.95 4.30 -10.56
CA ALA A 386 0.33 3.89 -11.11
C ALA A 386 1.50 4.23 -10.18
N THR A 387 1.65 5.48 -9.83
CA THR A 387 2.76 5.95 -8.97
C THR A 387 2.81 5.24 -7.62
N ASP A 388 1.65 5.07 -6.95
CA ASP A 388 1.56 4.34 -5.67
C ASP A 388 2.05 2.91 -5.78
N GLY A 389 1.60 2.20 -6.81
CA GLY A 389 2.02 0.83 -7.07
C GLY A 389 3.50 0.71 -7.41
N GLU A 390 4.04 1.65 -8.14
CA GLU A 390 5.46 1.65 -8.56
C GLU A 390 6.43 1.92 -7.40
N TYR A 391 6.07 2.79 -6.44
CA TYR A 391 6.80 2.91 -5.18
C TYR A 391 6.57 1.70 -4.26
N SER A 392 5.33 1.25 -4.16
CA SER A 392 5.00 0.05 -3.37
C SER A 392 5.67 -1.21 -3.91
N ALA A 393 6.08 -1.25 -5.18
CA ALA A 393 6.81 -2.38 -5.77
C ALA A 393 8.10 -2.69 -5.01
N PHE A 394 8.84 -1.69 -4.56
CA PHE A 394 10.06 -1.87 -3.76
C PHE A 394 9.76 -2.51 -2.40
N ALA A 395 8.69 -2.07 -1.75
CA ALA A 395 8.23 -2.67 -0.49
C ALA A 395 7.70 -4.10 -0.71
N ALA A 396 6.92 -4.32 -1.76
CA ALA A 396 6.33 -5.61 -2.09
C ALA A 396 7.39 -6.68 -2.38
N VAL A 397 8.42 -6.37 -3.19
CA VAL A 397 9.50 -7.33 -3.44
C VAL A 397 10.33 -7.60 -2.19
N ALA A 398 10.60 -6.59 -1.36
CA ALA A 398 11.30 -6.74 -0.10
C ALA A 398 10.51 -7.60 0.90
N ALA A 399 9.18 -7.49 0.91
CA ALA A 399 8.28 -8.33 1.71
C ALA A 399 8.10 -9.75 1.16
N GLY A 400 8.37 -9.96 -0.13
CA GLY A 400 8.10 -11.23 -0.82
C GLY A 400 6.69 -11.34 -1.41
N GLU A 401 5.97 -10.21 -1.57
CA GLU A 401 4.62 -10.11 -2.11
C GLU A 401 4.63 -10.01 -3.64
N PHE A 402 5.27 -10.99 -4.28
CA PHE A 402 5.52 -10.98 -5.73
C PHE A 402 4.25 -11.12 -6.58
N ALA A 403 3.25 -11.86 -6.10
CA ALA A 403 2.04 -12.11 -6.87
C ALA A 403 1.25 -10.83 -7.09
N VAL A 404 0.94 -10.11 -6.01
CA VAL A 404 0.11 -8.91 -6.08
C VAL A 404 0.76 -7.79 -6.87
N ILE A 405 2.10 -7.61 -6.73
CA ILE A 405 2.77 -6.55 -7.49
C ILE A 405 2.85 -6.87 -8.99
N LYS A 406 2.99 -8.13 -9.37
CA LYS A 406 2.87 -8.54 -10.77
C LYS A 406 1.47 -8.30 -11.32
N ASP A 407 0.43 -8.59 -10.52
CA ASP A 407 -0.95 -8.36 -10.90
C ASP A 407 -1.26 -6.87 -11.01
N HIS A 408 -0.70 -6.03 -10.13
CA HIS A 408 -0.79 -4.57 -10.22
C HIS A 408 -0.22 -4.04 -11.56
N MET A 409 0.97 -4.48 -11.92
CA MET A 409 1.59 -4.10 -13.20
C MET A 409 0.78 -4.58 -14.41
N ARG A 410 0.16 -5.76 -14.33
CA ARG A 410 -0.76 -6.25 -15.37
C ARG A 410 -2.00 -5.39 -15.48
N ALA A 411 -2.60 -5.03 -14.33
CA ALA A 411 -3.79 -4.18 -14.30
C ALA A 411 -3.51 -2.80 -14.93
N LEU A 412 -2.38 -2.17 -14.59
CA LEU A 412 -1.96 -0.90 -15.20
C LEU A 412 -1.81 -1.03 -16.71
N ARG A 413 -1.07 -2.05 -17.19
CA ARG A 413 -0.90 -2.29 -18.61
C ARG A 413 -2.24 -2.51 -19.31
N ASP A 414 -3.08 -3.38 -18.77
CA ASP A 414 -4.30 -3.80 -19.45
C ASP A 414 -5.31 -2.64 -19.55
N VAL A 415 -5.45 -1.85 -18.49
CA VAL A 415 -6.29 -0.65 -18.52
C VAL A 415 -5.68 0.41 -19.45
N SER A 416 -4.36 0.62 -19.41
CA SER A 416 -3.67 1.55 -20.32
C SER A 416 -3.86 1.19 -21.79
N LEU A 417 -3.79 -0.10 -22.13
CA LEU A 417 -4.01 -0.56 -23.51
C LEU A 417 -5.44 -0.31 -23.98
N VAL A 418 -6.43 -0.41 -23.09
CA VAL A 418 -7.83 -0.11 -23.44
C VAL A 418 -8.06 1.40 -23.56
N ALA A 419 -7.55 2.19 -22.60
CA ALA A 419 -7.75 3.64 -22.55
C ALA A 419 -6.90 4.39 -23.60
N ASN A 420 -5.64 4.00 -23.75
CA ASN A 420 -4.61 4.71 -24.50
C ASN A 420 -4.20 4.01 -25.79
N GLY A 421 -4.73 2.81 -26.07
CA GLY A 421 -4.34 2.01 -27.21
C GLY A 421 -2.86 1.66 -27.13
N ASP A 422 -2.17 1.77 -28.25
CA ASP A 422 -0.78 1.36 -28.43
C ASP A 422 0.25 2.48 -28.19
N SER A 423 -0.18 3.59 -27.54
CA SER A 423 0.68 4.76 -27.33
C SER A 423 1.86 4.48 -26.40
N GLY A 424 1.67 3.65 -25.42
CA GLY A 424 2.63 3.38 -24.34
C GLY A 424 2.48 4.28 -23.10
N LYS A 425 1.54 5.22 -23.10
CA LYS A 425 1.23 6.01 -21.90
C LYS A 425 0.55 5.15 -20.84
N VAL A 426 1.05 5.21 -19.61
CA VAL A 426 0.44 4.57 -18.45
C VAL A 426 -0.67 5.46 -17.90
N VAL A 427 -1.80 4.86 -17.50
CA VAL A 427 -2.88 5.57 -16.80
C VAL A 427 -2.45 5.93 -15.38
N HIS A 428 -2.94 7.06 -14.87
CA HIS A 428 -2.61 7.51 -13.51
C HIS A 428 -3.55 6.93 -12.47
N GLU A 429 -4.85 7.22 -12.57
CA GLU A 429 -5.89 6.88 -11.62
C GLU A 429 -7.01 6.11 -12.30
N VAL A 430 -7.33 4.94 -11.75
CA VAL A 430 -8.40 4.07 -12.27
C VAL A 430 -9.32 3.65 -11.14
N VAL A 431 -10.56 4.08 -11.24
CA VAL A 431 -11.62 3.72 -10.30
C VAL A 431 -12.00 2.24 -10.45
N PRO A 432 -12.42 1.53 -9.40
CA PRO A 432 -12.67 0.09 -9.46
C PRO A 432 -13.70 -0.42 -10.47
N GLU A 433 -14.57 0.43 -11.00
CA GLU A 433 -15.46 0.06 -12.10
C GLU A 433 -14.83 0.23 -13.49
N GLY A 434 -13.63 0.84 -13.58
CA GLY A 434 -12.84 0.99 -14.80
C GLY A 434 -12.77 2.40 -15.36
N SER A 435 -13.35 3.41 -14.69
CA SER A 435 -13.18 4.80 -15.12
C SER A 435 -11.74 5.26 -14.91
N VAL A 436 -11.06 5.62 -16.00
CA VAL A 436 -9.77 6.29 -15.97
C VAL A 436 -10.02 7.76 -15.66
N TYR A 437 -9.77 8.12 -14.41
CA TYR A 437 -10.02 9.48 -13.92
C TYR A 437 -8.97 10.44 -14.47
N PHE A 438 -7.70 10.00 -14.49
CA PHE A 438 -6.59 10.77 -15.01
C PHE A 438 -5.55 9.86 -15.71
N GLY A 439 -4.76 10.41 -16.65
CA GLY A 439 -3.67 9.69 -17.31
C GLY A 439 -4.05 9.04 -18.65
N ALA A 440 -5.21 9.37 -19.24
CA ALA A 440 -5.50 9.01 -20.62
C ALA A 440 -4.71 9.88 -21.61
N ASN A 441 -4.62 9.46 -22.89
CA ASN A 441 -3.91 10.22 -23.94
C ASN A 441 -4.43 11.66 -24.11
N ALA A 442 -5.71 11.88 -23.80
CA ALA A 442 -6.33 13.20 -23.90
C ALA A 442 -6.02 14.11 -22.70
N ASP A 443 -5.44 13.58 -21.65
CA ASP A 443 -5.08 14.31 -20.44
C ASP A 443 -3.57 14.60 -20.45
N PRO A 444 -3.12 15.68 -19.81
CA PRO A 444 -1.68 15.91 -19.68
C PRO A 444 -0.98 14.73 -18.99
N GLY A 445 -1.57 14.13 -17.93
CA GLY A 445 -1.07 12.96 -17.22
C GLY A 445 0.29 13.17 -16.59
N ASN A 446 0.62 12.32 -15.62
CA ASN A 446 1.93 12.35 -15.01
C ASN A 446 2.94 11.55 -15.85
N THR A 447 4.06 12.15 -16.14
CA THR A 447 5.11 11.54 -16.96
C THR A 447 5.89 10.48 -16.20
N ASP A 448 6.05 10.68 -14.88
CA ASP A 448 6.85 9.82 -14.02
C ASP A 448 6.37 8.37 -13.98
N GLU A 449 5.08 8.11 -14.06
CA GLU A 449 4.50 6.76 -14.10
C GLU A 449 4.92 5.99 -15.34
N THR A 450 4.78 6.65 -16.50
CA THR A 450 5.19 6.06 -17.77
C THR A 450 6.69 5.77 -17.77
N ALA A 451 7.49 6.61 -17.09
CA ALA A 451 8.93 6.41 -16.95
C ALA A 451 9.32 5.31 -15.96
N LYS A 452 8.55 5.13 -14.86
CA LYS A 452 8.81 4.16 -13.79
C LYS A 452 8.39 2.73 -14.15
N PHE A 453 7.40 2.56 -15.02
CA PHE A 453 6.88 1.23 -15.34
C PHE A 453 7.98 0.22 -15.77
N PRO A 454 8.92 0.55 -16.67
CA PRO A 454 10.05 -0.33 -17.00
C PRO A 454 10.93 -0.67 -15.80
N SER A 455 11.12 0.27 -14.88
CA SER A 455 11.90 0.07 -13.65
C SER A 455 11.22 -0.92 -12.69
N ALA A 456 9.90 -0.82 -12.52
CA ALA A 456 9.14 -1.78 -11.72
C ALA A 456 9.19 -3.19 -12.32
N VAL A 457 9.08 -3.34 -13.65
CA VAL A 457 9.23 -4.62 -14.33
C VAL A 457 10.62 -5.21 -14.11
N ALA A 458 11.68 -4.42 -14.25
CA ALA A 458 13.05 -4.85 -14.04
C ALA A 458 13.31 -5.24 -12.58
N LEU A 459 12.82 -4.47 -11.63
CA LEU A 459 12.89 -4.75 -10.20
C LEU A 459 12.27 -6.11 -9.88
N ILE A 460 11.03 -6.33 -10.30
CA ILE A 460 10.31 -7.59 -10.07
C ILE A 460 11.05 -8.77 -10.70
N TRP A 461 11.55 -8.62 -11.93
CA TRP A 461 12.32 -9.66 -12.59
C TRP A 461 13.63 -10.00 -11.85
N ARG A 462 14.36 -8.98 -11.39
CA ARG A 462 15.59 -9.20 -10.61
C ARG A 462 15.31 -9.91 -9.30
N TRP A 463 14.20 -9.64 -8.63
CA TRP A 463 13.83 -10.26 -7.36
C TRP A 463 13.20 -11.64 -7.51
N THR A 464 12.58 -11.92 -8.63
CA THR A 464 11.84 -13.17 -8.83
C THR A 464 12.49 -14.14 -9.79
N GLY A 465 13.31 -13.65 -10.72
CA GLY A 465 13.82 -14.44 -11.84
C GLY A 465 12.74 -14.83 -12.88
N ASP A 466 11.53 -14.29 -12.76
CA ASP A 466 10.39 -14.64 -13.61
C ASP A 466 10.55 -14.05 -15.02
N THR A 467 11.13 -14.87 -15.89
CA THR A 467 11.34 -14.50 -17.29
C THR A 467 10.03 -14.43 -18.09
N ALA A 468 9.01 -15.18 -17.68
CA ALA A 468 7.70 -15.12 -18.34
C ALA A 468 7.01 -13.78 -18.06
N PHE A 469 7.03 -13.31 -16.83
CA PHE A 469 6.53 -11.97 -16.49
C PHE A 469 7.32 -10.87 -17.20
N ARG A 470 8.66 -10.93 -17.19
CA ARG A 470 9.50 -10.00 -17.95
C ARG A 470 9.09 -9.96 -19.43
N ASP A 471 8.95 -11.12 -20.06
CA ASP A 471 8.65 -11.23 -21.49
C ASP A 471 7.24 -10.75 -21.82
N GLU A 472 6.30 -10.95 -20.90
CA GLU A 472 4.92 -10.44 -20.97
C GLU A 472 4.89 -8.90 -20.93
N MET A 473 5.67 -8.27 -20.05
CA MET A 473 5.65 -6.83 -19.82
C MET A 473 6.56 -6.03 -20.77
N TYR A 474 7.61 -6.66 -21.28
CA TYR A 474 8.66 -6.01 -22.07
C TYR A 474 8.15 -5.19 -23.28
N PRO A 475 7.20 -5.68 -24.10
CA PRO A 475 6.72 -4.88 -25.24
C PRO A 475 6.07 -3.57 -24.81
N PHE A 476 5.34 -3.56 -23.70
CA PHE A 476 4.73 -2.36 -23.16
C PHE A 476 5.78 -1.44 -22.56
N ALA A 477 6.74 -1.98 -21.79
CA ALA A 477 7.87 -1.23 -21.23
C ALA A 477 8.70 -0.49 -22.29
N VAL A 478 8.89 -1.09 -23.48
CA VAL A 478 9.53 -0.41 -24.62
C VAL A 478 8.72 0.80 -25.05
N LYS A 479 7.40 0.64 -25.20
CA LYS A 479 6.50 1.71 -25.64
C LYS A 479 6.41 2.85 -24.65
N ASN A 480 6.48 2.58 -23.34
CA ASN A 480 6.46 3.62 -22.32
C ASN A 480 7.54 4.69 -22.59
N LEU A 481 8.79 4.26 -22.74
CA LEU A 481 9.87 5.21 -22.98
C LEU A 481 9.87 5.78 -24.41
N GLN A 482 9.37 5.01 -25.38
CA GLN A 482 9.18 5.56 -26.73
C GLN A 482 8.11 6.65 -26.75
N TYR A 483 7.04 6.51 -25.95
CA TYR A 483 6.00 7.53 -25.79
C TYR A 483 6.56 8.84 -25.23
N ILE A 484 7.43 8.78 -24.22
CA ILE A 484 8.05 9.98 -23.64
C ILE A 484 8.76 10.77 -24.74
N TYR A 485 9.62 10.15 -25.51
CA TYR A 485 10.37 10.82 -26.58
C TYR A 485 9.53 11.20 -27.81
N ALA A 486 8.38 10.60 -28.00
CA ALA A 486 7.52 10.93 -29.13
C ALA A 486 6.48 12.01 -28.80
N SER A 487 6.13 12.17 -27.51
CA SER A 487 4.98 12.98 -27.08
C SER A 487 5.29 13.97 -25.98
N LEU A 488 6.37 13.79 -25.24
CA LEU A 488 6.74 14.58 -24.06
C LEU A 488 8.21 15.07 -24.12
N ASP A 489 8.69 15.38 -25.32
CA ASP A 489 10.00 15.95 -25.63
C ASP A 489 9.79 16.82 -26.87
N ALA A 490 9.02 17.93 -26.70
CA ALA A 490 8.51 18.72 -27.82
C ALA A 490 9.61 19.58 -28.46
N ASP A 491 10.55 20.07 -27.66
CA ASP A 491 11.68 20.85 -28.13
C ASP A 491 12.86 19.99 -28.62
N GLY A 492 12.86 18.69 -28.26
CA GLY A 492 13.84 17.69 -28.72
C GLY A 492 15.14 17.68 -27.96
N ASP A 493 15.18 18.26 -26.79
CA ASP A 493 16.40 18.33 -25.96
C ASP A 493 16.63 17.06 -25.12
N GLY A 494 15.59 16.25 -24.94
CA GLY A 494 15.57 14.95 -24.29
C GLY A 494 15.18 14.97 -22.82
N TRP A 495 14.97 16.14 -22.20
CA TRP A 495 14.34 16.21 -20.89
C TRP A 495 12.84 16.02 -21.04
N PRO A 496 12.20 15.13 -20.23
CA PRO A 496 10.78 14.85 -20.42
C PRO A 496 9.90 15.96 -19.82
N GLU A 497 9.02 16.48 -20.64
CA GLU A 497 7.97 17.42 -20.27
C GLU A 497 6.79 16.72 -19.57
N GLY A 498 5.85 17.52 -19.07
CA GLY A 498 4.58 17.07 -18.53
C GLY A 498 4.43 17.26 -17.03
N LEU A 499 3.35 16.77 -16.46
CA LEU A 499 3.13 16.80 -15.02
C LEU A 499 4.01 15.74 -14.34
N GLY A 500 4.48 16.05 -13.14
CA GLY A 500 5.19 15.11 -12.27
C GLY A 500 4.35 14.78 -11.04
N ASN A 501 4.93 14.03 -10.12
CA ASN A 501 4.26 13.65 -8.88
C ASN A 501 4.04 14.85 -7.92
N VAL A 502 4.58 16.00 -8.22
CA VAL A 502 4.29 17.27 -7.53
C VAL A 502 3.25 18.05 -8.32
N GLU A 503 2.02 18.02 -7.88
CA GLU A 503 0.89 18.69 -8.49
C GLU A 503 0.78 20.14 -7.99
N ARG A 504 1.78 20.98 -8.31
CA ARG A 504 1.86 22.36 -7.83
C ARG A 504 2.01 23.35 -8.99
N ALA A 505 1.33 24.47 -8.84
CA ALA A 505 1.45 25.57 -9.79
C ALA A 505 2.86 26.23 -9.75
N GLY A 506 3.27 26.77 -10.89
CA GLY A 506 4.52 27.54 -10.99
C GLY A 506 5.79 26.71 -11.18
N MET A 507 5.67 25.42 -11.47
CA MET A 507 6.77 24.61 -11.97
C MET A 507 6.95 24.81 -13.48
N GLY A 508 8.18 24.69 -13.95
CA GLY A 508 8.51 24.65 -15.37
C GLY A 508 7.94 23.41 -16.07
N GLU A 509 8.10 23.33 -17.37
CA GLU A 509 7.52 22.24 -18.18
C GLU A 509 8.15 20.91 -17.89
N GLU A 510 9.48 20.85 -17.66
CA GLU A 510 10.23 19.66 -17.31
C GLU A 510 10.37 19.53 -15.79
N LYS A 511 9.99 18.38 -15.22
CA LYS A 511 10.10 18.13 -13.79
C LYS A 511 11.30 17.24 -13.48
N LEU A 512 11.92 17.48 -12.33
CA LEU A 512 13.10 16.73 -11.91
C LEU A 512 12.81 15.24 -11.74
N ASP A 513 11.69 14.89 -11.11
CA ASP A 513 11.27 13.49 -10.91
C ASP A 513 11.04 12.78 -12.24
N ASN A 514 10.35 13.42 -13.20
CA ASN A 514 10.17 12.89 -14.56
C ASN A 514 11.52 12.56 -15.22
N THR A 515 12.46 13.50 -15.14
CA THR A 515 13.81 13.34 -15.69
C THR A 515 14.57 12.18 -15.05
N VAL A 516 14.61 12.14 -13.72
CA VAL A 516 15.33 11.10 -12.96
C VAL A 516 14.75 9.71 -13.27
N TYR A 517 13.44 9.58 -13.24
CA TYR A 517 12.80 8.30 -13.49
C TYR A 517 12.85 7.90 -14.97
N THR A 518 12.89 8.84 -15.90
CA THR A 518 13.17 8.55 -17.32
C THR A 518 14.58 7.97 -17.49
N ILE A 519 15.59 8.56 -16.84
CA ILE A 519 16.96 8.03 -16.91
C ILE A 519 17.03 6.64 -16.28
N ARG A 520 16.42 6.41 -15.13
CA ARG A 520 16.34 5.09 -14.49
C ARG A 520 15.62 4.10 -15.40
N GLY A 521 14.46 4.48 -15.92
CA GLY A 521 13.68 3.65 -16.84
C GLY A 521 14.45 3.26 -18.09
N LEU A 522 15.22 4.16 -18.69
CA LEU A 522 16.10 3.87 -19.82
C LEU A 522 17.21 2.86 -19.46
N ARG A 523 17.83 2.98 -18.28
CA ARG A 523 18.82 2.01 -17.80
C ARG A 523 18.20 0.64 -17.57
N ASP A 524 17.06 0.59 -16.93
CA ASP A 524 16.34 -0.66 -16.65
C ASP A 524 15.81 -1.30 -17.94
N LEU A 525 15.31 -0.51 -18.89
CA LEU A 525 14.91 -1.02 -20.19
C LEU A 525 16.11 -1.57 -20.99
N ALA A 526 17.26 -0.90 -20.95
CA ALA A 526 18.47 -1.39 -21.59
C ALA A 526 18.92 -2.74 -20.99
N ASP A 527 18.79 -2.90 -19.67
CA ASP A 527 19.08 -4.15 -18.96
C ASP A 527 18.11 -5.27 -19.33
N LEU A 528 16.80 -4.98 -19.37
CA LEU A 528 15.77 -5.91 -19.87
C LEU A 528 16.04 -6.33 -21.32
N ALA A 529 16.32 -5.37 -22.21
CA ALA A 529 16.63 -5.61 -23.60
C ALA A 529 17.88 -6.50 -23.78
N ALA A 530 18.94 -6.22 -23.03
CA ALA A 530 20.14 -7.03 -22.99
C ALA A 530 19.84 -8.48 -22.57
N SER A 531 18.97 -8.67 -21.57
CA SER A 531 18.56 -10.00 -21.10
C SER A 531 17.76 -10.79 -22.13
N LYS A 532 17.13 -10.09 -23.09
CA LYS A 532 16.37 -10.69 -24.20
C LYS A 532 17.17 -10.82 -25.48
N GLY A 533 18.37 -10.23 -25.55
CA GLY A 533 19.14 -10.16 -26.79
C GLY A 533 18.61 -9.13 -27.78
N ASP A 534 17.77 -8.18 -27.36
CA ASP A 534 17.29 -7.08 -28.19
C ASP A 534 18.31 -5.95 -28.25
N ALA A 535 19.30 -6.13 -29.12
CA ALA A 535 20.40 -5.17 -29.27
C ALA A 535 19.93 -3.80 -29.78
N GLY A 536 18.82 -3.74 -30.51
CA GLY A 536 18.27 -2.49 -31.04
C GLY A 536 17.76 -1.59 -29.89
N ILE A 537 16.88 -2.10 -29.06
CA ILE A 537 16.33 -1.39 -27.89
C ILE A 537 17.43 -1.14 -26.86
N GLN A 538 18.31 -2.10 -26.60
CA GLN A 538 19.44 -1.90 -25.70
C GLN A 538 20.29 -0.69 -26.11
N THR A 539 20.67 -0.60 -27.38
CA THR A 539 21.48 0.51 -27.92
C THR A 539 20.73 1.83 -27.85
N TRP A 540 19.45 1.82 -28.22
CA TRP A 540 18.58 2.99 -28.22
C TRP A 540 18.43 3.58 -26.79
N ALA A 541 18.13 2.74 -25.81
CA ALA A 541 17.94 3.16 -24.43
C ALA A 541 19.25 3.59 -23.76
N THR A 542 20.34 2.83 -23.97
CA THR A 542 21.67 3.16 -23.44
C THR A 542 22.15 4.52 -23.94
N ALA A 543 22.04 4.78 -25.24
CA ALA A 543 22.52 6.05 -25.80
C ALA A 543 21.79 7.28 -25.23
N ARG A 544 20.48 7.14 -24.96
CA ARG A 544 19.67 8.21 -24.35
C ARG A 544 20.04 8.39 -22.88
N ALA A 545 20.11 7.32 -22.11
CA ALA A 545 20.55 7.38 -20.72
C ALA A 545 21.93 8.04 -20.59
N ASP A 546 22.90 7.61 -21.42
CA ASP A 546 24.26 8.18 -21.41
C ASP A 546 24.26 9.68 -21.76
N ASN A 547 23.39 10.12 -22.66
CA ASN A 547 23.27 11.53 -23.01
C ASN A 547 22.74 12.37 -21.85
N LEU A 548 21.64 11.93 -21.25
CA LEU A 548 21.01 12.64 -20.12
C LEU A 548 21.92 12.64 -18.86
N GLU A 549 22.50 11.50 -18.51
CA GLU A 549 23.42 11.41 -17.36
C GLU A 549 24.63 12.35 -17.50
N ARG A 550 25.22 12.47 -18.70
CA ARG A 550 26.35 13.40 -18.90
C ARG A 550 25.97 14.87 -18.73
N ARG A 551 24.75 15.25 -19.04
CA ARG A 551 24.26 16.63 -18.96
C ARG A 551 23.66 16.94 -17.59
N PHE A 552 23.20 15.94 -16.85
CA PHE A 552 22.36 16.06 -15.67
C PHE A 552 22.90 17.08 -14.63
N GLU A 553 24.13 16.89 -14.18
CA GLU A 553 24.69 17.76 -13.13
C GLU A 553 24.79 19.23 -13.56
N ALA A 554 25.18 19.48 -14.80
CA ALA A 554 25.28 20.84 -15.32
C ALA A 554 23.93 21.53 -15.49
N THR A 555 22.94 20.77 -15.93
CA THR A 555 21.59 21.30 -16.20
C THR A 555 20.79 21.44 -14.90
N TRP A 556 20.78 20.45 -14.02
CA TRP A 556 19.84 20.38 -12.90
C TRP A 556 20.40 20.89 -11.55
N TRP A 557 21.71 20.89 -11.34
CA TRP A 557 22.27 21.40 -10.09
C TRP A 557 22.07 22.91 -9.95
N PHE A 558 21.37 23.34 -8.89
CA PHE A 558 21.11 24.75 -8.61
C PHE A 558 22.26 25.36 -7.80
N GLY A 559 23.46 25.11 -8.21
CA GLY A 559 24.77 25.67 -7.87
C GLY A 559 24.98 25.98 -6.42
N PRO A 560 25.98 26.79 -6.10
CA PRO A 560 26.21 27.21 -4.73
C PRO A 560 25.09 28.09 -4.17
N THR A 561 24.14 28.51 -5.02
CA THR A 561 23.00 29.34 -4.63
C THR A 561 22.11 28.61 -3.62
N ALA A 562 21.70 27.37 -3.89
CA ALA A 562 20.78 26.63 -3.01
C ALA A 562 21.41 25.35 -2.43
N ASN A 563 22.50 24.83 -2.98
CA ASN A 563 23.05 23.51 -2.71
C ASN A 563 22.00 22.39 -2.85
N GLN A 564 21.18 22.49 -3.89
CA GLN A 564 20.06 21.60 -4.21
C GLN A 564 19.99 21.42 -5.72
N TYR A 565 19.23 20.43 -6.17
CA TYR A 565 18.78 20.36 -7.56
C TYR A 565 17.59 21.30 -7.78
N ALA A 566 17.46 21.84 -8.98
CA ALA A 566 16.25 22.54 -9.39
C ALA A 566 15.06 21.57 -9.37
N ASP A 567 13.87 22.07 -9.02
CA ASP A 567 12.64 21.27 -9.00
C ASP A 567 12.08 21.04 -10.41
N SER A 568 12.33 22.01 -11.30
CA SER A 568 11.94 21.94 -12.71
C SER A 568 12.78 22.88 -13.57
N LEU A 569 12.65 22.72 -14.90
CA LEU A 569 13.18 23.64 -15.89
C LEU A 569 12.03 24.28 -16.65
N ASP A 570 12.22 25.52 -17.07
CA ASP A 570 11.23 26.31 -17.79
C ASP A 570 11.76 26.66 -19.17
N ASP A 571 10.97 26.39 -20.22
CA ASP A 571 11.33 26.64 -21.60
C ASP A 571 10.99 28.07 -22.08
N PRO A 572 11.69 28.56 -23.10
CA PRO A 572 12.91 27.97 -23.70
C PRO A 572 14.18 28.28 -22.93
N GLY A 573 15.12 27.32 -22.90
CA GLY A 573 16.49 27.52 -22.43
C GLY A 573 16.82 26.96 -21.05
N ASP A 574 16.14 25.94 -20.59
CA ASP A 574 16.40 25.18 -19.35
C ASP A 574 16.54 26.12 -18.15
N VAL A 575 15.65 27.08 -17.99
CA VAL A 575 15.68 28.04 -16.88
C VAL A 575 15.31 27.33 -15.59
N LYS A 576 16.26 27.23 -14.67
CA LYS A 576 16.08 26.50 -13.41
C LYS A 576 15.04 27.15 -12.52
N VAL A 577 14.03 26.38 -12.16
CA VAL A 577 12.98 26.72 -11.21
C VAL A 577 13.23 25.99 -9.90
N PHE A 578 13.29 26.70 -8.80
CA PHE A 578 13.54 26.14 -7.48
C PHE A 578 12.44 26.59 -6.51
N GLN A 579 11.66 25.63 -6.03
CA GLN A 579 10.53 25.81 -5.12
C GLN A 579 10.63 24.99 -3.84
N ARG A 580 11.75 24.29 -3.62
CA ARG A 580 12.06 23.49 -2.43
C ARG A 580 11.19 22.24 -2.26
N HIS A 581 10.69 21.66 -3.34
CA HIS A 581 9.90 20.44 -3.29
C HIS A 581 10.75 19.22 -2.88
N TRP A 582 10.10 18.22 -2.31
CA TRP A 582 10.69 16.95 -1.90
C TRP A 582 11.37 16.19 -3.06
N ILE A 583 10.91 16.38 -4.29
CA ILE A 583 11.48 15.74 -5.50
C ILE A 583 12.97 16.06 -5.71
N GLY A 584 13.49 17.12 -5.09
CA GLY A 584 14.92 17.42 -5.08
C GLY A 584 15.81 16.30 -4.52
N LEU A 585 15.22 15.24 -3.93
CA LEU A 585 15.90 14.04 -3.47
C LEU A 585 15.89 12.89 -4.45
N THR A 586 15.02 12.92 -5.48
CA THR A 586 14.89 11.81 -6.43
C THR A 586 16.21 11.45 -7.14
N PRO A 587 17.15 12.38 -7.44
CA PRO A 587 18.45 12.03 -8.00
C PRO A 587 19.33 11.17 -7.08
N ILE A 588 19.04 11.15 -5.79
CA ILE A 588 19.77 10.38 -4.79
C ILE A 588 19.01 9.08 -4.46
N GLU A 589 17.70 9.16 -4.33
CA GLU A 589 16.83 8.02 -4.04
C GLU A 589 16.85 6.99 -5.17
N ALA A 590 16.80 7.44 -6.41
CA ALA A 590 16.73 6.56 -7.56
C ALA A 590 18.08 5.91 -7.84
N GLU A 591 18.22 4.63 -7.51
CA GLU A 591 19.40 3.86 -7.90
C GLU A 591 19.31 3.47 -9.39
N LEU A 592 20.41 3.72 -10.11
CA LEU A 592 20.56 3.34 -11.50
C LEU A 592 21.45 2.09 -11.62
N VAL A 593 21.00 1.11 -12.37
CA VAL A 593 21.78 -0.08 -12.71
C VAL A 593 22.56 0.18 -14.01
N ARG A 594 23.86 0.34 -13.89
CA ARG A 594 24.77 0.62 -15.00
C ARG A 594 25.60 -0.62 -15.34
N PRO A 595 25.83 -0.94 -16.62
CA PRO A 595 26.65 -2.11 -16.98
C PRO A 595 28.04 -2.08 -16.35
N GLY A 596 28.42 -3.16 -15.66
CA GLY A 596 29.74 -3.31 -15.04
C GLY A 596 30.01 -2.41 -13.85
N GLN A 597 29.02 -1.70 -13.34
CA GLN A 597 29.11 -0.85 -12.15
C GLN A 597 28.18 -1.36 -11.06
N SER A 598 28.43 -0.92 -9.83
CA SER A 598 27.46 -1.06 -8.75
C SER A 598 26.27 -0.13 -9.01
N ALA A 599 25.06 -0.59 -8.65
CA ALA A 599 23.91 0.30 -8.62
C ALA A 599 24.20 1.50 -7.69
N GLY A 600 23.68 2.65 -8.05
CA GLY A 600 23.86 3.84 -7.25
C GLY A 600 23.12 5.07 -7.79
N PRO A 601 23.12 6.16 -7.06
CA PRO A 601 22.41 7.38 -7.39
C PRO A 601 22.76 7.95 -8.77
N LEU A 602 21.84 8.77 -9.30
CA LEU A 602 22.13 9.65 -10.44
C LEU A 602 23.01 10.82 -10.01
N ALA A 603 22.74 11.38 -8.83
CA ALA A 603 23.48 12.47 -8.25
C ALA A 603 24.97 12.15 -8.10
N SER A 604 25.84 13.14 -8.33
CA SER A 604 27.26 13.04 -7.95
C SER A 604 27.41 12.88 -6.43
N ALA A 605 28.48 12.25 -5.98
CA ALA A 605 28.71 12.02 -4.55
C ALA A 605 28.75 13.34 -3.74
N GLU A 606 29.30 14.40 -4.31
CA GLU A 606 29.39 15.72 -3.70
C GLU A 606 28.02 16.39 -3.59
N HIS A 607 27.32 16.52 -4.71
CA HIS A 607 26.02 17.19 -4.76
C HIS A 607 24.94 16.39 -4.00
N GLY A 608 24.94 15.07 -4.10
CA GLY A 608 24.05 14.23 -3.33
C GLY A 608 24.22 14.41 -1.84
N ALA A 609 25.46 14.43 -1.34
CA ALA A 609 25.74 14.67 0.08
C ALA A 609 25.29 16.06 0.55
N LEU A 610 25.48 17.11 -0.27
CA LEU A 610 25.02 18.47 0.04
C LEU A 610 23.49 18.55 0.05
N ALA A 611 22.83 17.96 -0.95
CA ALA A 611 21.38 18.00 -1.08
C ALA A 611 20.70 17.29 0.09
N VAL A 612 21.13 16.09 0.44
CA VAL A 612 20.57 15.33 1.57
C VAL A 612 20.81 16.06 2.89
N ALA A 613 22.06 16.53 3.15
CA ALA A 613 22.36 17.29 4.36
C ALA A 613 21.50 18.56 4.50
N LYS A 614 21.20 19.23 3.38
CA LYS A 614 20.31 20.39 3.40
C LYS A 614 18.88 20.01 3.77
N ARG A 615 18.38 18.85 3.32
CA ARG A 615 17.04 18.36 3.62
C ARG A 615 16.86 17.89 5.07
N GLU A 616 17.94 17.63 5.79
CA GLU A 616 17.91 17.36 7.24
C GLU A 616 17.58 18.61 8.08
N GLU A 617 17.77 19.81 7.54
CA GLU A 617 17.56 21.07 8.26
C GLU A 617 16.09 21.34 8.60
N PRO A 618 15.79 22.12 9.66
CA PRO A 618 14.42 22.36 10.13
C PRO A 618 13.49 23.03 9.11
N CYS A 619 14.02 23.71 8.10
CA CYS A 619 13.21 24.28 7.02
C CYS A 619 12.71 23.23 6.01
N TYR A 620 13.19 22.00 6.07
CA TYR A 620 12.78 20.91 5.20
C TYR A 620 12.23 19.70 5.96
N SER A 621 12.62 19.49 7.19
CA SER A 621 12.25 18.30 7.95
C SER A 621 11.76 18.65 9.35
N GLY A 622 10.58 18.14 9.68
CA GLY A 622 9.95 18.26 10.99
C GLY A 622 10.15 17.03 11.88
N GLU A 623 9.32 16.93 12.90
CA GLU A 623 9.33 15.80 13.86
C GLU A 623 8.98 14.48 13.17
N PHE A 624 8.01 14.48 12.24
CA PHE A 624 7.51 13.29 11.58
C PHE A 624 8.01 13.11 10.15
N GLY A 625 9.06 13.85 9.77
CA GLY A 625 9.74 13.60 8.50
C GLY A 625 9.85 14.81 7.58
N LEU A 626 10.02 14.53 6.29
CA LEU A 626 10.27 15.51 5.25
C LEU A 626 8.99 16.24 4.83
N TYR A 627 9.05 17.56 4.82
CA TYR A 627 7.95 18.40 4.32
C TYR A 627 7.75 18.23 2.80
N HIS A 628 6.52 18.42 2.35
CA HIS A 628 6.20 18.44 0.94
C HIS A 628 6.99 19.53 0.21
N THR A 629 7.02 20.74 0.77
CA THR A 629 7.94 21.79 0.36
C THR A 629 8.67 22.37 1.56
N GLY A 630 9.95 22.66 1.41
CA GLY A 630 10.73 23.41 2.40
C GLY A 630 10.27 24.86 2.50
N THR A 631 10.73 25.56 3.54
CA THR A 631 10.49 26.99 3.75
C THR A 631 11.68 27.83 3.31
N GLY A 632 11.46 29.09 2.96
CA GLY A 632 12.46 30.03 2.50
C GLY A 632 12.23 30.53 1.07
N ALA A 633 13.14 31.32 0.58
CA ALA A 633 13.04 31.95 -0.73
C ALA A 633 13.08 30.92 -1.87
N THR A 634 12.28 31.17 -2.92
CA THR A 634 12.19 30.38 -4.15
C THR A 634 12.47 31.27 -5.35
N THR A 635 12.61 30.70 -6.55
CA THR A 635 12.77 31.51 -7.78
C THR A 635 11.50 32.31 -8.11
N ALA A 636 10.32 31.87 -7.67
CA ALA A 636 9.03 32.53 -7.89
C ALA A 636 8.67 33.54 -6.78
N ALA A 637 9.19 33.35 -5.55
CA ALA A 637 9.05 34.31 -4.46
C ALA A 637 10.13 35.39 -4.54
N ALA A 638 9.79 36.63 -4.25
CA ALA A 638 10.73 37.74 -4.31
C ALA A 638 12.02 37.48 -3.53
N GLY A 639 13.11 37.29 -4.20
CA GLY A 639 14.42 37.06 -3.65
C GLY A 639 15.17 35.90 -4.32
N ASN A 640 16.48 35.98 -4.34
CA ASN A 640 17.30 34.86 -4.82
C ASN A 640 17.28 33.74 -3.78
N PRO A 641 16.92 32.49 -4.15
CA PRO A 641 17.02 31.36 -3.26
C PRO A 641 18.47 31.20 -2.84
N GLY A 642 18.68 31.02 -1.53
CA GLY A 642 20.01 30.83 -0.94
C GLY A 642 20.11 29.49 -0.24
N PRO A 643 21.35 29.07 0.13
CA PRO A 643 21.55 27.82 0.83
C PRO A 643 21.13 27.90 2.31
N THR A 644 20.78 29.06 2.80
CA THR A 644 20.42 29.27 4.21
C THR A 644 19.03 28.73 4.48
N CYS A 645 18.87 28.01 5.58
CA CYS A 645 17.57 27.59 6.08
C CYS A 645 16.83 28.81 6.61
N ASP A 646 15.61 29.01 6.12
CA ASP A 646 14.72 30.05 6.59
C ASP A 646 13.44 29.38 7.12
N SER A 647 13.07 29.71 8.36
CA SER A 647 11.85 29.20 8.97
C SER A 647 10.59 29.91 8.48
N ALA A 648 10.72 31.02 7.77
CA ALA A 648 9.60 31.71 7.15
C ALA A 648 9.01 30.85 6.02
N VAL A 649 7.69 30.75 6.00
CA VAL A 649 6.99 30.05 4.92
C VAL A 649 7.13 30.84 3.63
N SER A 650 7.46 30.19 2.52
CA SER A 650 7.51 30.81 1.21
C SER A 650 6.10 31.27 0.80
N THR A 651 6.01 32.37 0.07
CA THR A 651 4.76 32.93 -0.40
C THR A 651 4.14 32.15 -1.56
N VAL A 652 4.89 31.26 -2.20
CA VAL A 652 4.43 30.49 -3.35
C VAL A 652 4.49 28.99 -3.05
N GLY A 653 3.31 28.39 -2.85
CA GLY A 653 3.15 26.94 -2.77
C GLY A 653 3.88 26.23 -1.65
N SER A 654 4.38 26.94 -0.63
CA SER A 654 5.01 26.29 0.52
C SER A 654 4.01 25.47 1.31
N GLU A 655 4.39 24.26 1.63
CA GLU A 655 3.55 23.35 2.41
C GLU A 655 4.42 22.45 3.29
N ARG A 656 4.28 22.66 4.61
CA ARG A 656 4.95 21.81 5.60
C ARG A 656 4.10 20.63 6.02
N SER A 657 3.29 20.10 5.10
CA SER A 657 2.67 18.78 5.25
C SER A 657 3.73 17.71 5.06
N VAL A 658 3.62 16.61 5.80
CA VAL A 658 4.56 15.48 5.75
C VAL A 658 3.82 14.26 5.23
N PHE A 659 4.02 13.96 3.95
CA PHE A 659 3.56 12.69 3.39
C PHE A 659 4.51 11.57 3.82
N THR A 660 3.97 10.41 4.15
CA THR A 660 4.80 9.24 4.51
C THR A 660 5.69 8.81 3.36
N LEU A 661 5.25 9.04 2.10
CA LEU A 661 6.08 8.84 0.92
C LEU A 661 7.30 9.77 0.90
N ASN A 662 7.12 11.07 1.17
CA ASN A 662 8.24 12.02 1.16
C ASN A 662 9.31 11.63 2.19
N THR A 663 8.86 11.20 3.37
CA THR A 663 9.74 10.67 4.43
C THR A 663 10.40 9.38 3.99
N SER A 664 9.71 8.53 3.22
CA SER A 664 10.28 7.31 2.62
C SER A 664 11.37 7.62 1.60
N ILE A 665 11.15 8.58 0.71
CA ILE A 665 12.14 9.06 -0.26
C ILE A 665 13.39 9.56 0.45
N MET A 666 13.22 10.33 1.53
CA MET A 666 14.35 10.81 2.34
C MET A 666 15.11 9.65 3.01
N ALA A 667 14.39 8.67 3.59
CA ALA A 667 15.01 7.50 4.21
C ALA A 667 15.84 6.70 3.19
N VAL A 668 15.30 6.51 1.98
CA VAL A 668 16.01 5.80 0.91
C VAL A 668 17.23 6.60 0.42
N ALA A 669 17.09 7.91 0.26
CA ALA A 669 18.20 8.78 -0.13
C ALA A 669 19.36 8.75 0.89
N GLU A 670 19.05 8.78 2.19
CA GLU A 670 20.03 8.60 3.26
C GLU A 670 20.73 7.25 3.16
N ALA A 671 19.96 6.18 2.99
CA ALA A 671 20.49 4.83 2.88
C ALA A 671 21.36 4.63 1.63
N ALA A 672 20.96 5.21 0.49
CA ALA A 672 21.71 5.15 -0.77
C ALA A 672 23.09 5.84 -0.69
N LEU A 673 23.22 6.79 0.21
CA LEU A 673 24.50 7.45 0.53
C LEU A 673 25.23 6.84 1.74
N GLY A 674 24.72 5.74 2.30
CA GLY A 674 25.31 5.09 3.46
C GLY A 674 25.25 5.91 4.75
N ARG A 675 24.35 6.87 4.86
CA ARG A 675 24.18 7.79 5.99
C ARG A 675 23.29 7.13 7.06
N MET A 676 23.91 6.33 7.93
CA MET A 676 23.24 5.39 8.84
C MET A 676 23.08 5.89 10.28
N ALA A 677 23.39 7.17 10.54
CA ALA A 677 23.35 7.72 11.90
C ALA A 677 21.90 7.94 12.42
N PRO A 678 21.72 8.09 13.75
CA PRO A 678 20.42 8.37 14.36
C PRO A 678 19.71 9.64 13.85
N THR A 679 20.48 10.62 13.39
CA THR A 679 19.95 11.88 12.82
C THR A 679 19.70 11.81 11.31
N GLN A 680 20.00 10.69 10.69
CA GLN A 680 19.97 10.43 9.25
C GLN A 680 18.90 9.37 8.94
N LEU A 681 19.26 8.25 8.32
CA LEU A 681 18.30 7.18 8.00
C LEU A 681 17.38 6.83 9.17
N GLN A 682 17.94 6.62 10.37
CA GLN A 682 17.17 6.19 11.52
C GLN A 682 16.13 7.23 11.95
N ARG A 683 16.36 8.53 11.74
CA ARG A 683 15.36 9.58 11.99
C ARG A 683 14.10 9.37 11.16
N TYR A 684 14.25 9.11 9.86
CA TYR A 684 13.14 9.06 8.93
C TYR A 684 12.41 7.72 8.99
N THR A 685 13.12 6.62 9.18
CA THR A 685 12.47 5.33 9.45
C THR A 685 11.71 5.34 10.78
N THR A 686 12.26 5.98 11.82
CA THR A 686 11.58 6.17 13.10
C THR A 686 10.33 7.04 12.95
N ALA A 687 10.38 8.10 12.13
CA ALA A 687 9.22 8.96 11.90
C ALA A 687 8.04 8.17 11.32
N ASN A 688 8.24 7.43 10.23
CA ASN A 688 7.21 6.57 9.65
C ASN A 688 6.76 5.47 10.61
N ALA A 689 7.69 4.80 11.32
CA ALA A 689 7.35 3.77 12.29
C ALA A 689 6.50 4.32 13.47
N ARG A 690 6.72 5.55 13.89
CA ARG A 690 5.92 6.20 14.95
C ARG A 690 4.49 6.48 14.50
N VAL A 691 4.28 7.02 13.31
CA VAL A 691 2.91 7.28 12.84
C VAL A 691 2.10 6.00 12.65
N GLN A 692 2.77 4.88 12.44
CA GLN A 692 2.17 3.56 12.32
C GLN A 692 1.89 2.91 13.69
N LEU A 693 2.79 3.04 14.69
CA LEU A 693 2.82 2.19 15.87
C LEU A 693 2.84 2.93 17.22
N ASP A 694 3.01 4.24 17.25
CA ASP A 694 3.00 5.00 18.51
C ASP A 694 1.57 5.36 18.91
N PRO A 695 1.03 4.84 20.05
CA PRO A 695 -0.34 5.11 20.50
C PRO A 695 -0.67 6.58 20.70
N ALA A 696 0.33 7.42 20.88
CA ALA A 696 0.13 8.87 21.01
C ALA A 696 -0.09 9.56 19.66
N VAL A 697 0.24 8.90 18.56
CA VAL A 697 0.31 9.51 17.23
C VAL A 697 -0.61 8.84 16.22
N TRP A 698 -0.70 7.51 16.20
CA TRP A 698 -1.49 6.80 15.20
C TRP A 698 -2.96 7.21 15.15
N GLU A 699 -3.56 7.11 14.00
CA GLU A 699 -5.01 7.15 13.86
C GLU A 699 -5.58 5.73 13.78
N VAL A 700 -5.05 4.91 12.88
CA VAL A 700 -5.40 3.50 12.74
C VAL A 700 -4.23 2.67 13.25
N PRO A 701 -4.41 1.85 14.30
CA PRO A 701 -3.29 1.11 14.90
C PRO A 701 -2.66 0.12 13.93
N GLY A 702 -1.37 0.29 13.65
CA GLY A 702 -0.62 -0.59 12.75
C GLY A 702 -0.63 -0.16 11.29
N ASP A 703 -1.47 0.78 10.89
CA ASP A 703 -1.57 1.23 9.50
C ASP A 703 -0.71 2.47 9.24
N MET A 704 -0.14 2.53 8.06
CA MET A 704 0.64 3.67 7.59
C MET A 704 -0.31 4.68 6.94
N PRO A 705 -0.45 5.90 7.49
CA PRO A 705 -1.32 6.91 6.87
C PRO A 705 -0.66 7.56 5.65
N GLU A 706 -1.43 8.28 4.87
CA GLU A 706 -0.92 9.13 3.79
C GLU A 706 -0.09 10.28 4.34
N ILE A 707 -0.69 11.08 5.25
CA ILE A 707 -0.08 12.28 5.80
C ILE A 707 0.15 12.11 7.30
N SER A 708 1.39 12.35 7.72
CA SER A 708 1.81 12.36 9.10
C SER A 708 1.43 13.68 9.80
N PRO A 709 1.38 13.72 11.13
CA PRO A 709 1.22 14.98 11.86
C PRO A 709 2.29 16.01 11.45
N SER A 710 1.84 17.21 11.12
CA SER A 710 2.72 18.23 10.54
C SER A 710 2.18 19.66 10.73
N PRO A 711 3.03 20.69 10.62
CA PRO A 711 2.64 22.06 10.93
C PRO A 711 1.47 22.61 10.12
N ASP A 712 1.37 22.27 8.84
CA ASP A 712 0.36 22.84 7.94
C ASP A 712 -0.84 21.91 7.75
N PHE A 713 -0.69 20.59 8.03
CA PHE A 713 -1.79 19.65 7.97
C PHE A 713 -2.45 19.42 9.36
N GLY A 714 -1.69 19.44 10.44
CA GLY A 714 -2.13 18.97 11.75
C GLY A 714 -2.03 17.45 11.88
N ALA A 715 -2.94 16.83 12.61
CA ALA A 715 -3.02 15.37 12.75
C ALA A 715 -4.43 14.88 12.42
N ASN A 716 -4.57 13.76 11.72
CA ASN A 716 -5.86 13.17 11.37
C ASN A 716 -6.78 13.03 12.58
N ILE A 717 -6.27 12.47 13.66
CA ILE A 717 -7.06 12.22 14.89
C ILE A 717 -7.70 13.47 15.50
N ASP A 718 -7.22 14.66 15.18
CA ASP A 718 -7.72 15.94 15.68
C ASP A 718 -8.69 16.64 14.72
N LYS A 719 -8.98 16.02 13.58
CA LYS A 719 -9.89 16.54 12.55
C LYS A 719 -11.21 15.79 12.53
N LEU A 720 -12.21 16.35 11.87
CA LEU A 720 -13.42 15.61 11.51
C LEU A 720 -13.06 14.49 10.54
N PHE A 721 -13.80 13.40 10.54
CA PHE A 721 -13.56 12.26 9.63
C PHE A 721 -13.68 12.66 8.14
N THR A 722 -14.42 13.72 7.85
CA THR A 722 -14.59 14.28 6.49
C THR A 722 -13.46 15.23 6.05
N GLU A 723 -12.45 15.43 6.89
CA GLU A 723 -11.31 16.32 6.63
C GLU A 723 -9.96 15.59 6.73
N ARG A 724 -9.99 14.26 6.83
CA ARG A 724 -8.80 13.43 7.08
C ARG A 724 -8.22 12.89 5.78
N SER A 725 -6.89 12.89 5.71
CA SER A 725 -6.18 12.11 4.70
C SER A 725 -6.37 10.61 4.92
N MET A 726 -5.87 9.81 4.02
CA MET A 726 -6.01 8.34 4.11
C MET A 726 -5.38 7.79 5.37
N GLY A 727 -6.09 6.87 6.02
CA GLY A 727 -5.65 6.18 7.23
C GLY A 727 -4.77 4.97 6.95
N LEU A 728 -4.92 4.36 5.78
CA LEU A 728 -4.10 3.28 5.26
C LEU A 728 -3.65 3.65 3.85
N GLN A 729 -2.34 3.77 3.63
CA GLN A 729 -1.73 4.01 2.33
C GLN A 729 -0.43 3.21 2.17
N ALA A 730 -0.40 2.30 1.19
CA ALA A 730 0.68 1.31 1.06
C ALA A 730 2.05 1.93 0.77
N TRP A 731 2.14 3.02 0.02
CA TRP A 731 3.41 3.59 -0.43
C TRP A 731 4.36 4.02 0.69
N GLY A 732 3.84 4.42 1.87
CA GLY A 732 4.67 4.77 3.03
C GLY A 732 5.51 3.60 3.56
N THR A 733 5.13 2.36 3.25
CA THR A 733 5.88 1.15 3.62
C THR A 733 7.21 1.02 2.85
N TYR A 734 7.37 1.75 1.74
CA TYR A 734 8.60 1.85 0.97
C TYR A 734 9.78 2.30 1.86
N GLY A 735 9.61 3.35 2.66
CA GLY A 735 10.64 3.87 3.55
C GLY A 735 10.94 3.01 4.78
N ILE A 736 10.21 1.92 4.97
CA ILE A 736 10.44 0.93 6.03
C ILE A 736 11.13 -0.31 5.46
N LEU A 737 10.45 -0.98 4.52
CA LEU A 737 10.88 -2.28 4.01
C LEU A 737 12.16 -2.21 3.16
N TRP A 738 12.21 -1.24 2.24
CA TRP A 738 13.33 -1.13 1.32
C TRP A 738 14.66 -0.75 2.00
N PRO A 739 14.73 0.29 2.87
CA PRO A 739 15.95 0.59 3.60
C PRO A 739 16.46 -0.57 4.45
N VAL A 740 15.58 -1.33 5.09
CA VAL A 740 15.98 -2.45 5.95
C VAL A 740 16.52 -3.61 5.12
N VAL A 741 15.79 -4.03 4.08
CA VAL A 741 16.15 -5.25 3.34
C VAL A 741 17.27 -4.99 2.34
N HIS A 742 17.14 -3.92 1.55
CA HIS A 742 18.09 -3.64 0.48
C HIS A 742 19.39 -2.98 0.98
N PHE A 743 19.30 -2.03 1.91
CA PHE A 743 20.47 -1.29 2.36
C PHE A 743 21.07 -1.82 3.66
N GLN A 744 20.26 -1.99 4.73
CA GLN A 744 20.83 -2.47 6.00
C GLN A 744 21.26 -3.94 5.91
N LEU A 745 20.38 -4.84 5.45
CA LEU A 745 20.72 -6.25 5.21
C LEU A 745 21.52 -6.45 3.91
N GLY A 746 21.54 -5.46 3.04
CA GLY A 746 22.37 -5.41 1.84
C GLY A 746 21.97 -6.40 0.76
N VAL A 747 20.70 -6.78 0.66
CA VAL A 747 20.20 -7.78 -0.30
C VAL A 747 19.91 -7.13 -1.65
N ALA A 748 20.68 -7.50 -2.65
CA ALA A 748 20.55 -7.03 -4.03
C ALA A 748 20.54 -8.23 -5.00
N PRO A 749 19.37 -8.82 -5.28
CA PRO A 749 19.27 -9.96 -6.17
C PRO A 749 19.29 -9.58 -7.65
N ASP A 750 19.82 -10.47 -8.45
CA ASP A 750 19.65 -10.53 -9.90
C ASP A 750 19.31 -11.98 -10.28
N LEU A 751 18.15 -12.43 -9.81
CA LEU A 751 17.70 -13.80 -10.05
C LEU A 751 17.43 -14.07 -11.53
N GLY A 752 17.12 -13.04 -12.30
CA GLY A 752 17.03 -13.13 -13.76
C GLY A 752 18.32 -13.66 -14.40
N ARG A 753 19.47 -13.49 -13.71
CA ARG A 753 20.77 -14.02 -14.09
C ARG A 753 21.34 -15.03 -13.08
N GLY A 754 20.52 -15.49 -12.14
CA GLY A 754 20.87 -16.52 -11.17
C GLY A 754 21.90 -16.09 -10.12
N SER A 755 21.91 -14.80 -9.73
CA SER A 755 22.86 -14.27 -8.76
C SER A 755 22.20 -13.42 -7.68
N VAL A 756 22.89 -13.29 -6.54
CA VAL A 756 22.54 -12.36 -5.46
C VAL A 756 23.81 -11.77 -4.86
N GLN A 757 23.81 -10.47 -4.64
CA GLN A 757 24.81 -9.80 -3.81
C GLN A 757 24.21 -9.54 -2.42
N VAL A 758 25.00 -9.78 -1.38
CA VAL A 758 24.65 -9.46 0.01
C VAL A 758 25.79 -8.72 0.65
N ALA A 759 25.64 -7.39 0.83
CA ALA A 759 26.63 -6.51 1.44
C ALA A 759 25.97 -5.62 2.51
N PRO A 760 25.80 -6.14 3.74
CA PRO A 760 25.12 -5.42 4.80
C PRO A 760 25.85 -4.15 5.25
N GLN A 761 25.06 -3.18 5.72
CA GLN A 761 25.54 -2.00 6.43
C GLN A 761 24.79 -1.88 7.76
N VAL A 762 25.45 -2.22 8.86
CA VAL A 762 24.87 -2.13 10.20
C VAL A 762 24.74 -0.65 10.59
N PRO A 763 23.53 -0.18 10.98
CA PRO A 763 23.31 1.22 11.33
C PRO A 763 24.20 1.69 12.49
N ASP A 764 24.50 2.98 12.52
CA ASP A 764 25.35 3.56 13.56
C ASP A 764 24.68 3.44 14.93
N GLY A 765 25.48 3.10 15.92
CA GLY A 765 25.00 2.80 17.27
C GLY A 765 24.49 1.38 17.48
N GLN A 766 24.28 0.62 16.41
CA GLN A 766 23.87 -0.78 16.48
C GLN A 766 25.05 -1.73 16.27
N SER A 767 24.96 -2.96 16.80
CA SER A 767 26.03 -3.96 16.70
C SER A 767 25.64 -5.17 15.87
N THR A 768 24.34 -5.43 15.69
CA THR A 768 23.85 -6.59 14.97
C THR A 768 22.50 -6.32 14.31
N ILE A 769 22.32 -6.91 13.14
CA ILE A 769 21.06 -6.96 12.40
C ILE A 769 20.95 -8.32 11.75
N ALA A 770 19.73 -8.83 11.60
CA ALA A 770 19.49 -10.07 10.88
C ALA A 770 18.13 -10.05 10.15
N GLY A 771 18.05 -10.84 9.09
CA GLY A 771 16.81 -11.13 8.37
C GLY A 771 16.75 -12.62 8.08
N THR A 772 15.61 -13.24 8.26
CA THR A 772 15.37 -14.66 7.95
C THR A 772 14.21 -14.81 6.97
N ASN A 773 14.25 -15.86 6.17
CA ASN A 773 13.27 -16.12 5.13
C ASN A 773 13.04 -14.88 4.20
N ILE A 774 14.12 -14.17 3.87
CA ILE A 774 14.05 -13.08 2.89
C ILE A 774 13.73 -13.71 1.53
N ARG A 775 12.55 -13.42 1.00
CA ARG A 775 12.03 -14.10 -0.18
C ARG A 775 12.78 -13.65 -1.45
N LEU A 776 13.18 -14.62 -2.25
CA LEU A 776 13.85 -14.46 -3.54
C LEU A 776 13.26 -15.48 -4.52
N GLY A 777 12.38 -15.06 -5.41
CA GLY A 777 11.64 -15.98 -6.28
C GLY A 777 10.91 -17.04 -5.46
N ASP A 778 11.09 -18.31 -5.82
CA ASP A 778 10.48 -19.45 -5.10
C ASP A 778 11.26 -19.87 -3.86
N GLY A 779 12.41 -19.26 -3.58
CA GLY A 779 13.25 -19.57 -2.43
C GLY A 779 13.42 -18.41 -1.45
N SER A 780 14.45 -18.49 -0.62
CA SER A 780 14.79 -17.44 0.34
C SER A 780 16.26 -17.48 0.74
N ILE A 781 16.68 -16.42 1.42
CA ILE A 781 17.97 -16.39 2.12
C ILE A 781 17.78 -15.88 3.56
N ASP A 782 18.72 -16.29 4.44
CA ASP A 782 18.88 -15.66 5.74
C ASP A 782 20.18 -14.86 5.73
N VAL A 783 20.13 -13.67 6.30
CA VAL A 783 21.27 -12.75 6.39
C VAL A 783 21.45 -12.35 7.85
N ALA A 784 22.67 -12.43 8.37
CA ALA A 784 23.03 -11.85 9.65
C ALA A 784 24.32 -11.06 9.53
N ALA A 785 24.36 -9.88 10.11
CA ALA A 785 25.54 -9.04 10.13
C ALA A 785 25.83 -8.53 11.54
N THR A 786 27.14 -8.51 11.89
CA THR A 786 27.60 -7.93 13.14
C THR A 786 28.72 -6.93 12.86
N ARG A 787 28.79 -5.90 13.70
CA ARG A 787 29.85 -4.88 13.66
C ARG A 787 30.49 -4.74 15.03
N THR A 788 31.81 -4.79 15.05
CA THR A 788 32.65 -4.45 16.21
C THR A 788 33.62 -3.35 15.79
N PRO A 789 34.38 -2.72 16.72
CA PRO A 789 35.38 -1.73 16.35
C PRO A 789 36.49 -2.25 15.41
N THR A 790 36.72 -3.57 15.36
CA THR A 790 37.83 -4.19 14.63
C THR A 790 37.41 -5.22 13.59
N ALA A 791 36.10 -5.54 13.48
CA ALA A 791 35.64 -6.52 12.52
C ALA A 791 34.18 -6.31 12.12
N MET A 792 33.88 -6.66 10.89
CA MET A 792 32.52 -6.87 10.40
C MET A 792 32.34 -8.33 10.01
N THR A 793 31.20 -8.91 10.34
CA THR A 793 30.86 -10.28 9.99
C THR A 793 29.56 -10.29 9.22
N THR A 794 29.51 -11.04 8.12
CA THR A 794 28.31 -11.28 7.34
C THR A 794 28.10 -12.77 7.20
N THR A 795 26.95 -13.28 7.58
CA THR A 795 26.55 -14.68 7.36
C THR A 795 25.35 -14.74 6.45
N VAL A 796 25.42 -15.56 5.42
CA VAL A 796 24.31 -15.79 4.48
C VAL A 796 24.02 -17.27 4.41
N THR A 797 22.80 -17.67 4.72
CA THR A 797 22.30 -19.03 4.48
C THR A 797 21.35 -18.99 3.29
N ARG A 798 21.54 -19.86 2.31
CA ARG A 798 20.74 -19.90 1.08
C ARG A 798 19.79 -21.08 1.09
N HIS A 799 18.52 -20.82 0.89
CA HIS A 799 17.47 -21.84 0.71
C HIS A 799 17.05 -21.96 -0.77
N LEU A 800 17.93 -21.55 -1.64
CA LEU A 800 17.85 -21.68 -3.10
C LEU A 800 19.25 -21.85 -3.68
N THR A 801 19.34 -22.36 -4.91
CA THR A 801 20.61 -22.44 -5.64
C THR A 801 20.85 -21.15 -6.42
N VAL A 802 21.83 -20.37 -6.01
CA VAL A 802 22.14 -19.06 -6.58
C VAL A 802 23.63 -18.75 -6.42
N ALA A 803 24.22 -18.03 -7.37
CA ALA A 803 25.56 -17.50 -7.23
C ALA A 803 25.55 -16.36 -6.19
N LEU A 804 26.40 -16.44 -5.19
CA LEU A 804 26.46 -15.45 -4.11
C LEU A 804 27.75 -14.64 -4.18
N THR A 805 27.60 -13.32 -4.20
CA THR A 805 28.64 -12.37 -3.80
C THR A 805 28.34 -11.88 -2.40
N ILE A 806 29.18 -12.26 -1.43
CA ILE A 806 29.03 -11.85 -0.04
C ILE A 806 29.99 -10.71 0.28
N GLY A 807 29.55 -9.73 1.04
CA GLY A 807 30.33 -8.54 1.34
C GLY A 807 29.94 -7.88 2.65
N ALA A 808 30.49 -6.69 2.83
CA ALA A 808 30.13 -5.77 3.91
C ALA A 808 30.54 -4.34 3.50
N VAL A 809 29.74 -3.35 3.91
CA VAL A 809 30.11 -1.93 3.79
C VAL A 809 30.98 -1.55 4.96
N LEU A 810 32.16 -1.01 4.68
CA LEU A 810 33.12 -0.64 5.73
C LEU A 810 32.66 0.60 6.49
N SER A 811 32.93 0.63 7.79
CA SER A 811 32.78 1.84 8.59
C SER A 811 33.75 2.92 8.09
N THR A 812 33.30 4.17 8.14
CA THR A 812 34.09 5.33 7.68
C THR A 812 35.48 5.38 8.32
N GLY A 813 36.52 5.59 7.52
CA GLY A 813 37.91 5.72 7.97
C GLY A 813 38.59 4.40 8.32
N LYS A 814 37.92 3.24 8.15
CA LYS A 814 38.49 1.92 8.40
C LYS A 814 39.23 1.38 7.17
N THR A 815 40.30 0.63 7.43
CA THR A 815 41.05 -0.10 6.41
C THR A 815 40.99 -1.60 6.68
N VAL A 816 40.90 -2.41 5.61
CA VAL A 816 40.87 -3.86 5.72
C VAL A 816 42.28 -4.40 6.08
N THR A 817 42.37 -5.21 7.11
CA THR A 817 43.57 -5.89 7.54
C THR A 817 43.58 -7.38 7.20
N GLY A 818 42.43 -7.97 6.95
CA GLY A 818 42.28 -9.35 6.51
C GLY A 818 40.87 -9.73 6.25
N VAL A 819 40.66 -10.66 5.32
CA VAL A 819 39.33 -11.18 4.97
C VAL A 819 39.37 -12.71 4.98
N THR A 820 38.41 -13.33 5.65
CA THR A 820 38.26 -14.79 5.63
C THR A 820 36.83 -15.14 5.20
N LEU A 821 36.71 -16.21 4.43
CA LEU A 821 35.43 -16.87 4.11
C LEU A 821 35.44 -18.28 4.71
N ASN A 822 34.45 -18.59 5.55
CA ASN A 822 34.34 -19.87 6.26
C ASN A 822 35.63 -20.23 7.04
N GLY A 823 36.27 -19.22 7.62
CA GLY A 823 37.48 -19.37 8.42
C GLY A 823 38.81 -19.44 7.63
N ALA A 824 38.75 -19.49 6.29
CA ALA A 824 39.94 -19.50 5.45
C ALA A 824 40.19 -18.10 4.83
N PRO A 825 41.47 -17.64 4.75
CA PRO A 825 41.79 -16.41 4.02
C PRO A 825 41.32 -16.48 2.57
N VAL A 826 40.77 -15.40 2.07
CA VAL A 826 40.19 -15.33 0.73
C VAL A 826 40.60 -14.05 0.01
N ALA A 827 40.74 -14.14 -1.31
CA ALA A 827 40.86 -12.96 -2.16
C ALA A 827 39.54 -12.17 -2.16
N TYR A 828 39.65 -10.85 -2.10
CA TYR A 828 38.51 -9.94 -2.08
C TYR A 828 38.76 -8.73 -3.00
N THR A 829 37.69 -8.05 -3.35
CA THR A 829 37.75 -6.75 -4.01
C THR A 829 37.24 -5.66 -3.07
N LEU A 830 37.85 -4.48 -3.15
CA LEU A 830 37.33 -3.24 -2.56
C LEU A 830 36.67 -2.45 -3.67
N VAL A 831 35.39 -2.20 -3.53
CA VAL A 831 34.57 -1.50 -4.52
C VAL A 831 34.07 -0.19 -3.88
N PRO A 832 34.45 0.97 -4.43
CA PRO A 832 33.85 2.23 -4.00
C PRO A 832 32.40 2.28 -4.48
N THR A 833 31.48 2.61 -3.58
CA THR A 833 30.07 2.81 -3.85
C THR A 833 29.58 4.11 -3.23
N SER A 834 28.37 4.52 -3.53
CA SER A 834 27.73 5.67 -2.87
C SER A 834 27.60 5.48 -1.36
N ARG A 835 27.47 4.22 -0.90
CA ARG A 835 27.40 3.87 0.53
C ARG A 835 28.74 3.86 1.25
N GLY A 836 29.84 3.92 0.54
CA GLY A 836 31.20 3.81 1.05
C GLY A 836 32.01 2.71 0.36
N GLN A 837 33.05 2.20 1.02
CA GLN A 837 33.88 1.09 0.51
C GLN A 837 33.20 -0.25 0.85
N GLU A 838 32.97 -1.07 -0.16
CA GLU A 838 32.45 -2.43 0.01
C GLU A 838 33.55 -3.47 -0.18
N VAL A 839 33.69 -4.37 0.79
CA VAL A 839 34.42 -5.62 0.58
C VAL A 839 33.49 -6.57 -0.13
N ARG A 840 33.94 -7.22 -1.21
CA ARG A 840 33.18 -8.22 -1.96
C ARG A 840 34.01 -9.48 -2.18
N VAL A 841 33.38 -10.64 -1.95
CA VAL A 841 33.96 -11.98 -2.11
C VAL A 841 32.97 -12.85 -2.87
N ALA A 842 33.42 -13.54 -3.91
CA ALA A 842 32.60 -14.53 -4.60
C ALA A 842 32.56 -15.82 -3.74
N ALA A 843 31.36 -16.15 -3.24
CA ALA A 843 31.14 -17.35 -2.45
C ALA A 843 30.66 -18.56 -3.27
N GLY A 844 30.64 -18.43 -4.60
CA GLY A 844 30.27 -19.48 -5.54
C GLY A 844 28.78 -19.76 -5.61
N SER A 845 28.38 -20.67 -6.49
CA SER A 845 27.02 -21.14 -6.67
C SER A 845 26.70 -22.28 -5.70
N GLY A 846 25.44 -22.41 -5.31
CA GLY A 846 24.94 -23.47 -4.45
C GLY A 846 24.05 -22.96 -3.31
N SER A 847 23.71 -23.88 -2.40
CA SER A 847 22.87 -23.62 -1.22
C SER A 847 23.64 -23.64 0.11
N ALA A 848 24.97 -23.70 0.09
CA ALA A 848 25.77 -23.72 1.31
C ALA A 848 25.76 -22.37 2.04
N ALA A 849 25.83 -22.41 3.36
CA ALA A 849 26.05 -21.22 4.17
C ALA A 849 27.43 -20.60 3.87
N ALA A 850 27.49 -19.27 3.86
CA ALA A 850 28.73 -18.51 3.72
C ALA A 850 28.91 -17.58 4.93
N HIS A 851 30.09 -17.61 5.51
CA HIS A 851 30.46 -16.79 6.67
C HIS A 851 31.71 -15.95 6.35
N LEU A 852 31.49 -14.67 6.15
CA LEU A 852 32.53 -13.70 5.85
C LEU A 852 32.93 -12.94 7.12
N VAL A 853 34.24 -12.84 7.36
CA VAL A 853 34.78 -11.94 8.40
C VAL A 853 35.76 -10.96 7.75
N VAL A 854 35.50 -9.67 7.95
CA VAL A 854 36.35 -8.57 7.50
C VAL A 854 37.00 -7.94 8.71
N ASN A 855 38.29 -8.15 8.90
CA ASN A 855 39.07 -7.50 9.96
C ASN A 855 39.48 -6.11 9.51
N MET A 856 39.43 -5.15 10.43
CA MET A 856 39.67 -3.73 10.16
C MET A 856 40.62 -3.12 11.19
N ALA A 857 41.38 -2.11 10.78
CA ALA A 857 42.16 -1.23 11.65
C ALA A 857 41.60 0.20 11.67
#